data_d779359909b377b799312a0d8ba6f851
#
_entry.id   d779359909b377b799312a0d8ba6f851
#
_cell.length_a   1.000
_cell.length_b   1.000
_cell.length_c   1.000
_cell.angle_alpha   90.00
_cell.angle_beta   90.00
_cell.angle_gamma   90.00
#
_symmetry.space_group_name_H-M   'P 1'
#
loop_
_entity.id
_entity.type
_entity.pdbx_description
1 polymer ?
#
loop_
_entity_poly.entity_id
_entity_poly.type
_entity_poly.pdbx_seq_one_letter_code
_entity_poly.pdbx_strand_id
1 'polypeptide(L)'
;MKNYFLTLLMSVFIVNSLHAQEDVEEVVVTSSLTSSALADIEDPLHVVEGDDIDSSATQSLGETLDDLLGVSSQDYGAAVGRPVIRGMTGTRVKILNNGFVVQDVSGMGGDHTNEIDFNDIKQVEIVRGPSSLLYAKGTVGGIINIVDDLIAKKDFNEQEINLGLETQSVSEGDSQSFSYKNNIAGFNVSLAFKDSSFGNYDIPDGAVIHMEEEHHEDEDHDEDHEEEHHEDEETSFLANSDAAKTAQRIGISKTGDWGYFGVGFRDQESVFGLPYHVEPPGAHGDEHGDEHGDEDDHDEHGEERIFSSTNSEAFDIQGAYMVKGEVLKKIMFNFRDTDYIHTEQHMEMEEDHDEHEDEEEHDEHGGHGGPTSFLNDATEFSTVFDFGNDVVSRKLMMSSINSDMAVVGSEAHMAPVTSEMFMLGYYTGTNFDVYDVKFGFRFDKINRQGGIIHHEEEHHEEDDHGEEEEHEEEIDYYDLDFNEYSYSFSLGREFSDNLGASVNFASVARAPGGMELFMNGPHLARGRFEVGDPDLDVENSNNIDVTFDYRNGDYYGSLAVFRNDVNKFLYLQDVEEHHDEDDHDEEGHDEDEHEDEHDDHGGLQRAEYMQKDAKFNGYEFQFGRKIDLANGYLDLSFGRDAVNGKFSDGTKVSRVVPARNIYSVKYANNDAYELKVTLKDVAKQDDIGEDETVTSGFRMLDLKAMKTFDFAAGSELSVSVFANNILDEVARNHTSFVKNEVPLPGRNVGVRLKLNF
;
A
#
# COMPACT_ATOMS: atom_id res chain seq x y z
N MET A 1 -1.82 -30.11 17.36
CA MET A 1 -3.29 -30.03 17.13
C MET A 1 -3.64 -29.91 15.64
N LYS A 2 -2.65 -29.75 14.74
CA LYS A 2 -2.84 -29.59 13.28
C LYS A 2 -3.51 -30.76 12.52
N ASN A 3 -3.51 -31.97 13.02
CA ASN A 3 -3.95 -33.17 12.26
C ASN A 3 -5.38 -33.65 12.55
N TYR A 4 -6.17 -32.95 13.38
CA TYR A 4 -7.54 -33.38 13.70
C TYR A 4 -8.62 -32.52 13.03
N PHE A 5 -8.27 -31.38 12.46
CA PHE A 5 -9.24 -30.48 11.80
C PHE A 5 -9.64 -30.98 10.42
N LEU A 6 -8.69 -31.59 9.69
CA LEU A 6 -8.94 -32.10 8.33
C LEU A 6 -9.85 -33.35 8.31
N THR A 7 -9.90 -34.14 9.38
CA THR A 7 -10.70 -35.37 9.48
C THR A 7 -12.15 -35.11 9.91
N LEU A 8 -12.45 -33.95 10.49
CA LEU A 8 -13.80 -33.58 10.91
C LEU A 8 -14.61 -32.97 9.75
N LEU A 9 -13.96 -32.34 8.78
CA LEU A 9 -14.62 -31.69 7.65
C LEU A 9 -15.15 -32.71 6.60
N MET A 10 -14.57 -33.91 6.51
CA MET A 10 -14.99 -34.92 5.50
C MET A 10 -16.27 -35.68 5.83
N SER A 11 -16.87 -35.50 7.01
CA SER A 11 -18.00 -36.34 7.46
C SER A 11 -19.38 -35.67 7.41
N VAL A 12 -19.51 -34.44 6.90
CA VAL A 12 -20.80 -33.69 6.96
C VAL A 12 -21.51 -33.53 5.61
N PHE A 13 -20.92 -33.92 4.48
CA PHE A 13 -21.48 -33.60 3.18
C PHE A 13 -22.08 -34.80 2.42
N ILE A 14 -23.34 -35.06 2.66
CA ILE A 14 -24.26 -35.66 1.68
C ILE A 14 -25.58 -34.94 1.86
N VAL A 15 -26.06 -34.13 0.91
CA VAL A 15 -27.47 -33.98 0.49
C VAL A 15 -27.72 -32.83 -0.50
N ASN A 16 -28.22 -33.23 -1.69
CA ASN A 16 -29.14 -32.60 -2.63
C ASN A 16 -28.71 -31.50 -3.58
N SER A 17 -28.67 -31.91 -4.84
CA SER A 17 -28.59 -31.10 -6.06
C SER A 17 -29.96 -30.57 -6.50
N LEU A 18 -30.05 -29.29 -6.82
CA LEU A 18 -31.10 -28.71 -7.67
C LEU A 18 -30.45 -27.75 -8.66
N HIS A 19 -30.87 -27.82 -9.91
CA HIS A 19 -30.30 -27.15 -11.07
C HIS A 19 -30.35 -25.63 -10.98
N ALA A 20 -29.23 -24.97 -11.25
CA ALA A 20 -29.14 -23.53 -11.44
C ALA A 20 -29.14 -23.17 -12.93
N GLN A 21 -29.71 -22.03 -13.21
CA GLN A 21 -29.71 -21.35 -14.50
C GLN A 21 -28.74 -20.19 -14.34
N GLU A 22 -27.68 -20.12 -15.15
CA GLU A 22 -26.70 -19.04 -15.15
C GLU A 22 -27.36 -17.69 -15.34
N ASP A 23 -27.50 -16.92 -14.30
CA ASP A 23 -27.61 -15.46 -14.39
C ASP A 23 -26.20 -14.88 -14.36
N VAL A 24 -25.79 -14.29 -15.48
CA VAL A 24 -24.54 -13.49 -15.53
C VAL A 24 -24.66 -12.40 -14.45
N GLU A 25 -23.90 -12.50 -13.37
CA GLU A 25 -23.87 -11.48 -12.34
C GLU A 25 -23.41 -10.16 -12.95
N GLU A 26 -24.30 -9.19 -12.97
CA GLU A 26 -24.00 -7.83 -13.36
C GLU A 26 -23.07 -7.23 -12.28
N VAL A 27 -21.79 -7.03 -12.61
CA VAL A 27 -20.82 -6.40 -11.71
C VAL A 27 -21.26 -4.97 -11.44
N VAL A 28 -21.77 -4.73 -10.26
CA VAL A 28 -22.22 -3.39 -9.83
C VAL A 28 -21.07 -2.68 -9.15
N VAL A 29 -20.58 -1.62 -9.76
CA VAL A 29 -19.58 -0.74 -9.20
C VAL A 29 -20.12 -0.07 -7.93
N THR A 30 -19.63 -0.46 -6.77
CA THR A 30 -20.18 0.05 -5.48
C THR A 30 -19.61 1.41 -5.10
N SER A 31 -18.45 1.80 -5.63
CA SER A 31 -17.87 3.14 -5.45
C SER A 31 -18.53 4.18 -6.35
N SER A 32 -19.05 3.78 -7.49
CA SER A 32 -19.95 4.61 -8.31
C SER A 32 -21.32 4.64 -7.65
N LEU A 33 -21.75 5.79 -7.23
CA LEU A 33 -23.06 6.00 -6.60
C LEU A 33 -24.22 5.93 -7.61
N THR A 34 -23.93 5.79 -8.88
CA THR A 34 -24.89 5.44 -9.92
C THR A 34 -24.85 3.93 -10.09
N SER A 35 -25.97 3.25 -9.94
CA SER A 35 -26.13 1.82 -10.17
C SER A 35 -26.10 1.47 -11.67
N SER A 36 -25.18 2.05 -12.42
CA SER A 36 -25.01 1.81 -13.85
C SER A 36 -24.17 0.56 -14.08
N ALA A 37 -24.52 -0.22 -15.06
CA ALA A 37 -23.72 -1.33 -15.54
C ALA A 37 -22.33 -0.83 -15.97
N LEU A 38 -21.28 -1.64 -15.80
CA LEU A 38 -19.87 -1.34 -16.14
C LEU A 38 -19.67 -0.75 -17.55
N ALA A 39 -20.63 -1.01 -18.46
CA ALA A 39 -20.58 -0.56 -19.86
C ALA A 39 -20.92 0.93 -20.05
N ASP A 40 -21.49 1.60 -19.05
CA ASP A 40 -22.04 2.97 -19.16
C ASP A 40 -21.20 4.01 -18.40
N ILE A 41 -20.04 3.63 -17.81
CA ILE A 41 -19.21 4.55 -17.03
C ILE A 41 -18.13 5.14 -17.91
N GLU A 42 -18.27 6.41 -18.24
CA GLU A 42 -17.29 7.20 -19.00
C GLU A 42 -16.14 7.75 -18.12
N ASP A 43 -16.19 7.55 -16.80
CA ASP A 43 -15.12 7.97 -15.89
C ASP A 43 -13.90 7.03 -16.04
N PRO A 44 -12.68 7.51 -15.82
CA PRO A 44 -11.49 6.68 -15.81
C PRO A 44 -11.52 5.73 -14.60
N LEU A 45 -12.30 4.69 -14.71
CA LEU A 45 -12.50 3.66 -13.72
C LEU A 45 -11.84 2.36 -14.19
N HIS A 46 -10.91 1.85 -13.38
CA HIS A 46 -10.45 0.48 -13.51
C HIS A 46 -11.25 -0.39 -12.54
N VAL A 47 -11.75 -1.51 -13.02
CA VAL A 47 -12.32 -2.56 -12.19
C VAL A 47 -11.58 -3.84 -12.48
N VAL A 48 -11.06 -4.46 -11.41
CA VAL A 48 -10.39 -5.77 -11.46
C VAL A 48 -11.29 -6.75 -10.75
N GLU A 49 -11.71 -7.80 -11.44
CA GLU A 49 -12.58 -8.84 -10.88
C GLU A 49 -11.81 -9.71 -9.86
N GLY A 50 -12.49 -10.25 -8.87
CA GLY A 50 -11.88 -11.05 -7.81
C GLY A 50 -11.13 -12.26 -8.34
N ASP A 51 -11.60 -12.92 -9.38
CA ASP A 51 -10.92 -14.08 -10.00
C ASP A 51 -9.59 -13.69 -10.68
N ASP A 52 -9.49 -12.48 -11.25
CA ASP A 52 -8.23 -11.97 -11.81
C ASP A 52 -7.21 -11.69 -10.70
N ILE A 53 -7.68 -11.13 -9.56
CA ILE A 53 -6.84 -10.88 -8.37
C ILE A 53 -6.40 -12.20 -7.74
N ASP A 54 -7.35 -13.08 -7.48
CA ASP A 54 -7.11 -14.41 -6.94
C ASP A 54 -6.03 -15.17 -7.71
N SER A 55 -5.91 -14.92 -9.00
CA SER A 55 -5.03 -15.64 -9.90
C SER A 55 -3.69 -14.93 -10.17
N SER A 56 -3.45 -13.73 -9.63
CA SER A 56 -2.18 -13.00 -9.82
C SER A 56 -1.06 -13.49 -8.90
N ALA A 57 -1.40 -14.17 -7.80
CA ALA A 57 -0.44 -14.73 -6.84
C ALA A 57 0.53 -13.69 -6.25
N THR A 58 0.07 -12.46 -6.07
CA THR A 58 0.81 -11.34 -5.51
C THR A 58 0.61 -11.25 -4.00
N GLN A 59 1.57 -10.66 -3.29
CA GLN A 59 1.54 -10.53 -1.84
C GLN A 59 1.02 -9.17 -1.39
N SER A 60 1.19 -8.11 -2.19
CA SER A 60 0.84 -6.73 -1.86
C SER A 60 -0.21 -6.12 -2.79
N LEU A 61 -0.89 -5.06 -2.33
CA LEU A 61 -1.89 -4.34 -3.12
C LEU A 61 -1.27 -3.60 -4.31
N GLY A 62 -0.08 -3.00 -4.11
CA GLY A 62 0.64 -2.30 -5.16
C GLY A 62 0.99 -3.23 -6.31
N GLU A 63 1.58 -4.38 -6.02
CA GLU A 63 1.93 -5.41 -7.01
C GLU A 63 0.69 -5.93 -7.75
N THR A 64 -0.40 -6.20 -7.01
CA THR A 64 -1.67 -6.69 -7.60
C THR A 64 -2.22 -5.75 -8.68
N LEU A 65 -1.99 -4.46 -8.55
CA LEU A 65 -2.56 -3.43 -9.44
C LEU A 65 -1.54 -2.85 -10.44
N ASP A 66 -0.26 -3.23 -10.37
CA ASP A 66 0.84 -2.64 -11.16
C ASP A 66 0.73 -2.90 -12.68
N ASP A 67 -0.05 -3.87 -13.13
CA ASP A 67 -0.36 -4.09 -14.56
C ASP A 67 -1.39 -3.10 -15.13
N LEU A 68 -2.01 -2.25 -14.29
CA LEU A 68 -2.99 -1.26 -14.74
C LEU A 68 -2.29 0.04 -15.20
N LEU A 69 -2.82 0.65 -16.25
CA LEU A 69 -2.30 1.93 -16.74
C LEU A 69 -2.52 3.06 -15.71
N GLY A 70 -1.46 3.83 -15.48
CA GLY A 70 -1.46 4.91 -14.52
C GLY A 70 -1.41 4.46 -13.06
N VAL A 71 -1.27 3.16 -12.80
CA VAL A 71 -1.06 2.58 -11.47
C VAL A 71 0.28 1.85 -11.45
N SER A 72 1.04 2.00 -10.39
CA SER A 72 2.30 1.29 -10.14
C SER A 72 2.44 0.98 -8.66
N SER A 73 3.53 0.33 -8.27
CA SER A 73 3.82 -0.01 -6.89
C SER A 73 4.98 0.81 -6.34
N GLN A 74 4.94 1.10 -5.04
CA GLN A 74 6.08 1.53 -4.23
C GLN A 74 6.36 0.41 -3.25
N ASP A 75 7.48 -0.28 -3.42
CA ASP A 75 7.77 -1.53 -2.70
C ASP A 75 8.85 -1.34 -1.65
N TYR A 76 8.75 -2.18 -0.61
CA TYR A 76 9.75 -2.42 0.40
C TYR A 76 9.86 -3.95 0.63
N GLY A 77 10.20 -4.70 -0.42
CA GLY A 77 10.07 -6.15 -0.49
C GLY A 77 8.70 -6.61 -1.00
N ALA A 78 8.54 -7.92 -1.20
CA ALA A 78 7.34 -8.48 -1.85
C ALA A 78 6.06 -8.34 -1.01
N ALA A 79 6.17 -8.38 0.32
CA ALA A 79 5.03 -8.26 1.23
C ALA A 79 4.52 -6.82 1.37
N VAL A 80 5.39 -5.83 1.13
CA VAL A 80 5.09 -4.40 1.31
C VAL A 80 5.11 -3.70 -0.04
N GLY A 81 3.93 -3.42 -0.60
CA GLY A 81 3.79 -2.69 -1.86
C GLY A 81 2.57 -1.80 -1.83
N ARG A 82 2.79 -0.47 -1.86
CA ARG A 82 1.73 0.53 -1.84
C ARG A 82 1.39 0.99 -3.25
N PRO A 83 0.09 1.16 -3.58
CA PRO A 83 -0.29 1.66 -4.90
C PRO A 83 0.15 3.12 -5.11
N VAL A 84 0.67 3.39 -6.29
CA VAL A 84 0.99 4.73 -6.79
C VAL A 84 0.07 5.02 -7.96
N ILE A 85 -0.71 6.09 -7.91
CA ILE A 85 -1.63 6.49 -8.97
C ILE A 85 -1.17 7.81 -9.58
N ARG A 86 -0.73 7.81 -10.85
CA ARG A 86 -0.24 9.00 -11.56
C ARG A 86 0.86 9.77 -10.81
N GLY A 87 1.75 9.03 -10.13
CA GLY A 87 2.82 9.58 -9.30
C GLY A 87 2.39 10.04 -7.91
N MET A 88 1.15 9.80 -7.49
CA MET A 88 0.65 10.07 -6.15
C MET A 88 0.62 8.78 -5.32
N THR A 89 1.14 8.82 -4.10
CA THR A 89 1.20 7.67 -3.17
C THR A 89 0.90 8.08 -1.73
N GLY A 90 0.92 7.13 -0.81
CA GLY A 90 0.72 7.32 0.62
C GLY A 90 -0.65 7.93 0.92
N THR A 91 -0.69 8.96 1.74
CA THR A 91 -1.94 9.61 2.17
C THR A 91 -2.75 10.25 1.05
N ARG A 92 -2.21 10.39 -0.18
CA ARG A 92 -2.90 10.92 -1.37
C ARG A 92 -3.70 9.88 -2.14
N VAL A 93 -3.45 8.59 -1.93
CA VAL A 93 -4.23 7.48 -2.46
C VAL A 93 -4.97 6.84 -1.30
N LYS A 94 -6.30 6.84 -1.34
CA LYS A 94 -7.11 6.29 -0.24
C LYS A 94 -7.53 4.87 -0.56
N ILE A 95 -7.20 3.97 0.35
CA ILE A 95 -7.60 2.57 0.28
C ILE A 95 -8.83 2.38 1.15
N LEU A 96 -9.87 1.80 0.56
CA LEU A 96 -11.13 1.52 1.22
C LEU A 96 -11.44 0.03 1.13
N ASN A 97 -12.15 -0.44 2.14
CA ASN A 97 -12.76 -1.77 2.14
C ASN A 97 -14.27 -1.61 2.35
N ASN A 98 -15.05 -1.98 1.34
CA ASN A 98 -16.52 -1.78 1.33
C ASN A 98 -16.97 -0.33 1.60
N GLY A 99 -16.14 0.65 1.20
CA GLY A 99 -16.45 2.07 1.37
C GLY A 99 -15.99 2.67 2.70
N PHE A 100 -15.37 1.91 3.61
CA PHE A 100 -14.67 2.42 4.79
C PHE A 100 -13.18 2.63 4.50
N VAL A 101 -12.60 3.66 5.06
CA VAL A 101 -11.15 3.88 4.98
C VAL A 101 -10.42 2.79 5.77
N VAL A 102 -9.38 2.19 5.20
CA VAL A 102 -8.49 1.28 5.94
C VAL A 102 -7.66 2.13 6.89
N GLN A 103 -7.73 1.81 8.17
CA GLN A 103 -7.10 2.57 9.26
C GLN A 103 -5.82 1.86 9.73
N ASP A 104 -4.88 1.69 8.81
CA ASP A 104 -3.54 1.16 9.06
C ASP A 104 -2.51 2.30 9.16
N VAL A 105 -1.25 1.97 9.41
CA VAL A 105 -0.13 2.92 9.43
C VAL A 105 0.63 3.02 8.10
N SER A 106 0.12 2.43 7.03
CA SER A 106 0.74 2.48 5.70
C SER A 106 0.94 3.89 5.15
N GLY A 107 0.20 4.88 5.68
CA GLY A 107 0.39 6.29 5.37
C GLY A 107 1.63 6.90 6.00
N MET A 108 2.22 6.26 7.00
CA MET A 108 3.36 6.75 7.77
C MET A 108 4.69 6.49 7.06
N GLY A 109 4.93 5.28 6.57
CA GLY A 109 6.18 4.89 5.93
C GLY A 109 5.98 4.11 4.62
N GLY A 110 7.05 3.97 3.82
CA GLY A 110 7.09 3.11 2.63
C GLY A 110 7.27 1.64 2.96
N ASP A 111 7.75 1.37 4.13
CA ASP A 111 8.04 0.12 4.80
C ASP A 111 6.79 -0.54 5.42
N HIS A 112 5.72 0.21 5.65
CA HIS A 112 4.48 -0.30 6.24
C HIS A 112 3.50 -0.81 5.18
N THR A 113 2.95 -2.02 5.38
CA THR A 113 2.02 -2.65 4.45
C THR A 113 0.60 -2.07 4.53
N ASN A 114 -0.16 -2.23 3.43
CA ASN A 114 -1.61 -2.04 3.47
C ASN A 114 -2.28 -3.31 4.00
N GLU A 115 -3.04 -3.19 5.11
CA GLU A 115 -3.72 -4.33 5.73
C GLU A 115 -4.98 -4.75 4.95
N ILE A 116 -4.78 -5.52 3.88
CA ILE A 116 -5.82 -6.02 3.00
C ILE A 116 -5.80 -7.54 2.94
N ASP A 117 -6.97 -8.15 3.12
CA ASP A 117 -7.20 -9.56 2.80
C ASP A 117 -7.78 -9.71 1.39
N PHE A 118 -7.02 -10.37 0.49
CA PHE A 118 -7.44 -10.63 -0.88
C PHE A 118 -8.30 -11.89 -1.04
N ASN A 119 -8.59 -12.64 0.03
CA ASN A 119 -9.39 -13.84 -0.04
C ASN A 119 -10.86 -13.50 -0.32
N ASP A 120 -11.48 -14.18 -1.29
CA ASP A 120 -12.92 -14.11 -1.58
C ASP A 120 -13.42 -12.66 -1.75
N ILE A 121 -12.59 -11.81 -2.40
CA ILE A 121 -13.03 -10.48 -2.81
C ILE A 121 -13.80 -10.55 -4.12
N LYS A 122 -14.77 -9.65 -4.29
CA LYS A 122 -15.60 -9.57 -5.49
C LYS A 122 -14.91 -8.79 -6.59
N GLN A 123 -14.37 -7.63 -6.23
CA GLN A 123 -13.66 -6.74 -7.15
C GLN A 123 -12.83 -5.70 -6.41
N VAL A 124 -11.85 -5.12 -7.12
CA VAL A 124 -11.16 -3.90 -6.73
C VAL A 124 -11.51 -2.80 -7.72
N GLU A 125 -11.91 -1.65 -7.20
CA GLU A 125 -12.35 -0.48 -7.96
C GLU A 125 -11.37 0.67 -7.76
N ILE A 126 -10.89 1.25 -8.86
CA ILE A 126 -10.05 2.46 -8.82
C ILE A 126 -10.87 3.62 -9.35
N VAL A 127 -11.18 4.59 -8.49
CA VAL A 127 -12.10 5.69 -8.80
C VAL A 127 -11.40 7.02 -8.70
N ARG A 128 -11.63 7.86 -9.69
CA ARG A 128 -11.18 9.25 -9.74
C ARG A 128 -12.34 10.17 -10.11
N GLY A 129 -12.20 11.47 -9.89
CA GLY A 129 -13.18 12.46 -10.30
C GLY A 129 -14.31 12.70 -9.29
N PRO A 130 -15.49 13.20 -9.71
CA PRO A 130 -16.53 13.72 -8.81
C PRO A 130 -17.05 12.73 -7.77
N SER A 131 -17.15 11.46 -8.10
CA SER A 131 -17.64 10.44 -7.20
C SER A 131 -16.66 10.12 -6.06
N SER A 132 -15.35 10.24 -6.29
CA SER A 132 -14.34 9.96 -5.24
C SER A 132 -14.50 10.86 -4.02
N LEU A 133 -14.96 12.10 -4.20
CA LEU A 133 -15.15 13.07 -3.11
C LEU A 133 -16.21 12.66 -2.09
N LEU A 134 -17.07 11.70 -2.40
CA LEU A 134 -18.08 11.22 -1.44
C LEU A 134 -17.51 10.19 -0.45
N TYR A 135 -16.45 9.47 -0.81
CA TYR A 135 -16.01 8.33 -0.02
C TYR A 135 -14.87 8.67 0.94
N ALA A 136 -13.88 9.46 0.49
CA ALA A 136 -12.72 9.77 1.31
C ALA A 136 -12.24 11.20 1.09
N LYS A 137 -11.53 11.75 2.07
CA LYS A 137 -10.86 13.05 2.01
C LYS A 137 -9.48 12.92 1.36
N GLY A 138 -8.94 14.02 0.83
CA GLY A 138 -7.57 14.09 0.34
C GLY A 138 -7.27 13.16 -0.83
N THR A 139 -8.29 12.79 -1.63
CA THR A 139 -8.20 11.84 -2.74
C THR A 139 -7.51 12.44 -3.97
N VAL A 140 -6.31 12.98 -3.79
CA VAL A 140 -5.51 13.65 -4.84
C VAL A 140 -5.18 12.69 -5.98
N GLY A 141 -4.74 11.47 -5.65
CA GLY A 141 -4.46 10.40 -6.61
C GLY A 141 -5.71 9.60 -7.00
N GLY A 142 -6.67 9.51 -6.10
CA GLY A 142 -7.89 8.73 -6.24
C GLY A 142 -8.17 7.80 -5.06
N ILE A 143 -9.09 6.87 -5.29
CA ILE A 143 -9.52 5.86 -4.31
C ILE A 143 -9.33 4.48 -4.92
N ILE A 144 -8.89 3.54 -4.10
CA ILE A 144 -8.92 2.10 -4.37
C ILE A 144 -9.90 1.49 -3.37
N ASN A 145 -11.01 0.92 -3.85
CA ASN A 145 -12.03 0.31 -3.00
C ASN A 145 -12.06 -1.21 -3.22
N ILE A 146 -11.77 -1.95 -2.17
CA ILE A 146 -11.87 -3.41 -2.17
C ILE A 146 -13.29 -3.79 -1.76
N VAL A 147 -13.97 -4.55 -2.60
CA VAL A 147 -15.35 -4.96 -2.41
C VAL A 147 -15.41 -6.45 -2.13
N ASP A 148 -16.07 -6.82 -1.04
CA ASP A 148 -16.38 -8.20 -0.69
C ASP A 148 -17.86 -8.34 -0.27
N ASP A 149 -18.29 -9.58 -0.01
CA ASP A 149 -19.63 -9.92 0.44
C ASP A 149 -19.69 -10.25 1.94
N LEU A 150 -18.79 -9.67 2.79
CA LEU A 150 -18.84 -9.89 4.22
C LEU A 150 -20.23 -9.59 4.79
N ILE A 151 -20.81 -8.45 4.41
CA ILE A 151 -22.18 -8.08 4.72
C ILE A 151 -22.98 -8.08 3.41
N ALA A 152 -23.65 -9.19 3.12
CA ALA A 152 -24.42 -9.34 1.90
C ALA A 152 -25.57 -8.32 1.81
N LYS A 153 -25.65 -7.62 0.69
CA LYS A 153 -26.65 -6.58 0.39
C LYS A 153 -27.89 -7.13 -0.33
N LYS A 154 -27.79 -8.38 -0.83
CA LYS A 154 -28.87 -9.19 -1.42
C LYS A 154 -28.81 -10.59 -0.82
N ASP A 155 -29.92 -11.33 -0.88
CA ASP A 155 -29.93 -12.73 -0.41
C ASP A 155 -29.00 -13.58 -1.29
N PHE A 156 -28.18 -14.43 -0.66
CA PHE A 156 -27.52 -15.50 -1.36
C PHE A 156 -28.58 -16.50 -1.85
N ASN A 157 -28.58 -16.78 -3.15
CA ASN A 157 -29.56 -17.68 -3.77
C ASN A 157 -29.18 -19.15 -3.57
N GLU A 158 -27.87 -19.43 -3.46
CA GLU A 158 -27.32 -20.79 -3.36
C GLU A 158 -26.23 -20.81 -2.25
N GLN A 159 -25.95 -22.02 -1.79
CA GLN A 159 -24.79 -22.24 -0.93
C GLN A 159 -23.52 -22.24 -1.80
N GLU A 160 -22.53 -21.52 -1.37
CA GLU A 160 -21.23 -21.43 -2.02
C GLU A 160 -20.14 -21.81 -1.01
N ILE A 161 -19.24 -22.72 -1.41
CA ILE A 161 -18.07 -23.13 -0.64
C ILE A 161 -16.87 -23.08 -1.56
N ASN A 162 -15.87 -22.29 -1.22
CA ASN A 162 -14.62 -22.19 -1.96
C ASN A 162 -13.47 -22.71 -1.10
N LEU A 163 -12.60 -23.54 -1.71
CA LEU A 163 -11.35 -24.01 -1.15
C LEU A 163 -10.21 -23.63 -2.11
N GLY A 164 -9.20 -22.96 -1.61
CA GLY A 164 -8.02 -22.57 -2.39
C GLY A 164 -6.75 -23.16 -1.81
N LEU A 165 -5.83 -23.59 -2.69
CA LEU A 165 -4.46 -23.99 -2.36
C LEU A 165 -3.55 -23.37 -3.40
N GLU A 166 -2.43 -22.82 -2.95
CA GLU A 166 -1.44 -22.18 -3.82
C GLU A 166 -0.04 -22.52 -3.36
N THR A 167 0.88 -22.68 -4.29
CA THR A 167 2.32 -22.79 -4.01
C THR A 167 3.12 -22.06 -5.09
N GLN A 168 4.25 -21.48 -4.70
CA GLN A 168 5.14 -20.74 -5.60
C GLN A 168 6.61 -20.99 -5.28
N SER A 169 7.48 -20.81 -6.28
CA SER A 169 8.89 -21.18 -6.18
C SER A 169 9.78 -20.08 -5.59
N VAL A 170 9.55 -18.83 -5.94
CA VAL A 170 10.49 -17.72 -5.64
C VAL A 170 10.74 -17.50 -4.15
N SER A 171 9.78 -17.83 -3.31
CA SER A 171 9.84 -17.70 -1.84
C SER A 171 9.46 -19.00 -1.13
N GLU A 172 9.49 -20.15 -1.84
CA GLU A 172 8.99 -21.43 -1.32
C GLU A 172 7.61 -21.30 -0.65
N GLY A 173 6.81 -20.34 -1.17
CA GLY A 173 5.59 -19.89 -0.54
C GLY A 173 4.41 -20.83 -0.76
N ASP A 174 3.53 -20.90 0.25
CA ASP A 174 2.27 -21.59 0.14
C ASP A 174 1.12 -20.84 0.83
N SER A 175 -0.10 -21.07 0.32
CA SER A 175 -1.30 -20.42 0.83
C SER A 175 -2.49 -21.37 0.77
N GLN A 176 -3.34 -21.30 1.77
CA GLN A 176 -4.60 -22.03 1.84
C GLN A 176 -5.74 -21.07 2.19
N SER A 177 -6.88 -21.25 1.51
CA SER A 177 -8.05 -20.41 1.73
C SER A 177 -9.35 -21.21 1.79
N PHE A 178 -10.31 -20.66 2.50
CA PHE A 178 -11.64 -21.20 2.63
C PHE A 178 -12.64 -20.04 2.64
N SER A 179 -13.76 -20.17 1.88
CA SER A 179 -14.91 -19.30 2.07
C SER A 179 -16.22 -20.07 2.05
N TYR A 180 -17.22 -19.53 2.73
CA TYR A 180 -18.58 -20.06 2.82
C TYR A 180 -19.59 -18.93 2.78
N LYS A 181 -20.57 -19.04 1.86
CA LYS A 181 -21.69 -18.13 1.77
C LYS A 181 -23.01 -18.92 1.66
N ASN A 182 -24.02 -18.52 2.40
CA ASN A 182 -25.34 -19.15 2.33
C ASN A 182 -26.42 -18.27 2.96
N ASN A 183 -27.66 -18.44 2.52
CA ASN A 183 -28.85 -17.92 3.20
C ASN A 183 -29.45 -18.98 4.12
N ILE A 184 -29.34 -18.81 5.41
CA ILE A 184 -29.84 -19.74 6.44
C ILE A 184 -31.04 -19.11 7.14
N ALA A 185 -32.22 -19.66 6.91
CA ALA A 185 -33.47 -19.20 7.52
C ALA A 185 -33.76 -17.69 7.30
N GLY A 186 -33.39 -17.15 6.15
CA GLY A 186 -33.57 -15.75 5.79
C GLY A 186 -32.52 -14.78 6.36
N PHE A 187 -31.40 -15.31 6.79
CA PHE A 187 -30.18 -14.56 7.12
C PHE A 187 -29.06 -15.00 6.21
N ASN A 188 -28.38 -14.07 5.59
CA ASN A 188 -27.15 -14.32 4.87
C ASN A 188 -26.01 -14.48 5.89
N VAL A 189 -25.22 -15.52 5.71
CA VAL A 189 -24.01 -15.79 6.50
C VAL A 189 -22.84 -15.91 5.55
N SER A 190 -21.77 -15.17 5.81
CA SER A 190 -20.51 -15.26 5.09
C SER A 190 -19.37 -15.55 6.07
N LEU A 191 -18.45 -16.42 5.68
CA LEU A 191 -17.23 -16.77 6.41
C LEU A 191 -16.09 -16.81 5.39
N ALA A 192 -14.92 -16.29 5.75
CA ALA A 192 -13.72 -16.46 4.96
C ALA A 192 -12.52 -16.65 5.90
N PHE A 193 -11.58 -17.46 5.47
CA PHE A 193 -10.31 -17.72 6.15
C PHE A 193 -9.20 -17.87 5.12
N LYS A 194 -8.04 -17.28 5.36
CA LYS A 194 -6.83 -17.47 4.58
C LYS A 194 -5.64 -17.57 5.52
N ASP A 195 -4.73 -18.45 5.19
CA ASP A 195 -3.43 -18.60 5.83
C ASP A 195 -2.38 -18.72 4.73
N SER A 196 -1.29 -17.98 4.83
CA SER A 196 -0.22 -17.95 3.84
C SER A 196 1.13 -17.78 4.53
N SER A 197 2.17 -18.41 3.95
CA SER A 197 3.53 -18.34 4.44
C SER A 197 4.48 -18.33 3.23
N PHE A 198 5.46 -17.44 3.27
CA PHE A 198 6.45 -17.18 2.24
C PHE A 198 7.81 -17.05 2.93
N GLY A 199 8.81 -17.80 2.46
CA GLY A 199 10.21 -17.60 2.86
C GLY A 199 10.83 -16.38 2.19
N ASN A 200 12.12 -16.17 2.42
CA ASN A 200 12.90 -15.18 1.70
C ASN A 200 12.81 -15.43 0.19
N TYR A 201 12.67 -14.39 -0.61
CA TYR A 201 12.52 -14.58 -2.05
C TYR A 201 13.85 -14.56 -2.79
N ASP A 202 13.95 -15.43 -3.80
CA ASP A 202 15.08 -15.48 -4.71
C ASP A 202 15.19 -14.20 -5.53
N ILE A 203 16.39 -13.71 -5.75
CA ILE A 203 16.73 -12.56 -6.59
C ILE A 203 17.70 -12.97 -7.70
N PRO A 204 17.72 -12.30 -8.86
CA PRO A 204 18.73 -12.54 -9.87
C PRO A 204 20.13 -12.17 -9.37
N ASP A 205 21.16 -12.85 -9.88
CA ASP A 205 22.56 -12.59 -9.52
C ASP A 205 22.94 -11.11 -9.69
N GLY A 206 23.61 -10.51 -8.70
CA GLY A 206 24.03 -9.11 -8.70
C GLY A 206 22.87 -8.11 -8.64
N ALA A 207 21.72 -8.52 -8.10
CA ALA A 207 20.55 -7.64 -8.01
C ALA A 207 20.64 -6.61 -6.90
N VAL A 208 21.33 -6.86 -5.80
CA VAL A 208 21.58 -5.89 -4.72
C VAL A 208 22.73 -4.97 -5.11
N ILE A 209 22.60 -3.68 -4.84
CA ILE A 209 23.65 -2.67 -5.02
C ILE A 209 23.97 -2.13 -3.63
N HIS A 210 25.12 -2.50 -3.09
CA HIS A 210 25.64 -1.90 -1.87
C HIS A 210 26.14 -0.49 -2.21
N MET A 211 25.74 0.51 -1.43
CA MET A 211 26.33 1.85 -1.54
C MET A 211 27.67 1.77 -0.80
N GLU A 212 28.77 1.82 -1.53
CA GLU A 212 30.09 1.96 -0.92
C GLU A 212 30.11 3.29 -0.15
N GLU A 213 30.38 3.25 1.15
CA GLU A 213 30.69 4.45 1.92
C GLU A 213 31.97 5.05 1.33
N GLU A 214 31.93 6.31 0.91
CA GLU A 214 33.12 7.03 0.47
C GLU A 214 34.06 7.19 1.66
N HIS A 215 34.94 6.21 1.88
CA HIS A 215 36.06 6.38 2.77
C HIS A 215 36.90 7.57 2.24
N HIS A 216 36.96 8.64 3.00
CA HIS A 216 37.86 9.74 2.73
C HIS A 216 39.26 9.17 2.67
N GLU A 217 39.87 9.14 1.47
CA GLU A 217 41.27 8.81 1.27
C GLU A 217 42.13 9.89 1.98
N ASP A 218 42.51 9.67 3.20
CA ASP A 218 43.59 10.40 3.81
C ASP A 218 44.87 10.04 3.08
N GLU A 219 45.31 10.92 2.17
CA GLU A 219 46.59 10.85 1.49
C GLU A 219 47.71 10.91 2.54
N ASP A 220 48.28 9.77 2.93
CA ASP A 220 49.67 9.57 3.32
C ASP A 220 49.87 8.25 4.10
N HIS A 221 49.93 7.11 3.43
CA HIS A 221 50.76 5.97 3.87
C HIS A 221 51.10 5.06 2.67
N ASP A 222 52.36 5.23 2.17
CA ASP A 222 53.04 4.21 1.37
C ASP A 222 53.30 2.97 2.23
N GLU A 223 52.55 1.90 2.07
CA GLU A 223 53.04 0.52 2.30
C GLU A 223 52.12 -0.47 1.49
N ASP A 224 52.82 -1.36 0.75
CA ASP A 224 52.27 -2.42 -0.08
C ASP A 224 51.38 -3.38 0.74
N HIS A 225 50.07 -3.13 0.80
CA HIS A 225 49.08 -4.13 1.14
C HIS A 225 48.49 -4.67 -0.17
N GLU A 226 48.69 -5.97 -0.43
CA GLU A 226 47.95 -6.68 -1.46
C GLU A 226 46.46 -6.57 -1.10
N GLU A 227 45.70 -5.85 -1.91
CA GLU A 227 44.22 -5.74 -1.81
C GLU A 227 43.67 -7.15 -1.96
N GLU A 228 43.32 -7.83 -0.88
CA GLU A 228 42.42 -8.96 -0.89
C GLU A 228 41.00 -8.38 -1.16
N HIS A 229 40.64 -8.37 -2.44
CA HIS A 229 39.24 -8.16 -2.82
C HIS A 229 38.42 -9.25 -2.12
N HIS A 230 37.66 -8.86 -1.08
CA HIS A 230 36.56 -9.67 -0.62
C HIS A 230 35.64 -9.85 -1.83
N GLU A 231 35.60 -11.06 -2.41
CA GLU A 231 34.58 -11.41 -3.39
C GLU A 231 33.25 -11.33 -2.62
N ASP A 232 32.45 -10.26 -2.88
CA ASP A 232 31.09 -10.15 -2.38
C ASP A 232 30.40 -11.48 -2.65
N GLU A 233 29.96 -12.19 -1.62
CA GLU A 233 29.21 -13.41 -1.78
C GLU A 233 27.91 -13.06 -2.52
N GLU A 234 27.80 -13.50 -3.79
CA GLU A 234 26.60 -13.29 -4.60
C GLU A 234 25.44 -14.01 -3.89
N THR A 235 24.66 -13.27 -3.11
CA THR A 235 23.45 -13.79 -2.45
C THR A 235 22.39 -14.08 -3.50
N SER A 236 21.88 -15.31 -3.54
CA SER A 236 20.82 -15.73 -4.46
C SER A 236 19.41 -15.38 -3.98
N PHE A 237 19.26 -14.90 -2.78
CA PHE A 237 17.98 -14.50 -2.17
C PHE A 237 18.16 -13.21 -1.37
N LEU A 238 17.05 -12.52 -1.12
CA LEU A 238 17.02 -11.32 -0.28
C LEU A 238 16.70 -11.73 1.17
N ALA A 239 17.63 -11.48 2.10
CA ALA A 239 17.42 -11.73 3.51
C ALA A 239 16.27 -10.88 4.06
N ASN A 240 15.65 -11.28 5.17
CA ASN A 240 14.53 -10.58 5.81
C ASN A 240 13.40 -10.18 4.84
N SER A 241 13.11 -11.02 3.84
CA SER A 241 12.02 -10.78 2.89
C SER A 241 10.87 -11.81 3.00
N ASP A 242 10.90 -12.61 4.06
CA ASP A 242 9.88 -13.58 4.40
C ASP A 242 8.56 -12.90 4.85
N ALA A 243 7.45 -13.61 4.70
CA ALA A 243 6.15 -13.10 5.14
C ALA A 243 5.19 -14.23 5.53
N ALA A 244 4.36 -13.98 6.53
CA ALA A 244 3.25 -14.86 6.88
C ALA A 244 2.01 -14.01 7.19
N LYS A 245 0.83 -14.48 6.76
CA LYS A 245 -0.42 -13.77 6.98
C LYS A 245 -1.57 -14.73 7.23
N THR A 246 -2.32 -14.47 8.31
CA THR A 246 -3.60 -15.11 8.59
C THR A 246 -4.70 -14.08 8.59
N ALA A 247 -5.81 -14.36 7.90
CA ALA A 247 -6.98 -13.48 7.86
C ALA A 247 -8.26 -14.28 8.03
N GLN A 248 -9.18 -13.76 8.81
CA GLN A 248 -10.49 -14.37 9.03
C GLN A 248 -11.60 -13.34 9.07
N ARG A 249 -12.76 -13.68 8.50
CA ARG A 249 -13.91 -12.81 8.43
C ARG A 249 -15.18 -13.57 8.68
N ILE A 250 -16.11 -12.94 9.42
CA ILE A 250 -17.47 -13.45 9.63
C ILE A 250 -18.46 -12.32 9.43
N GLY A 251 -19.53 -12.57 8.65
CA GLY A 251 -20.60 -11.61 8.42
C GLY A 251 -21.98 -12.25 8.49
N ILE A 252 -22.93 -11.48 8.98
CA ILE A 252 -24.34 -11.86 9.02
C ILE A 252 -25.16 -10.66 8.57
N SER A 253 -26.08 -10.88 7.60
CA SER A 253 -26.99 -9.83 7.17
C SER A 253 -28.40 -10.35 6.97
N LYS A 254 -29.36 -9.43 6.93
CA LYS A 254 -30.73 -9.65 6.55
C LYS A 254 -31.16 -8.64 5.51
N THR A 255 -31.75 -9.13 4.45
CA THR A 255 -32.22 -8.32 3.32
C THR A 255 -33.75 -8.40 3.17
N GLY A 256 -34.30 -7.54 2.35
CA GLY A 256 -35.72 -7.50 1.99
C GLY A 256 -36.08 -6.25 1.19
N ASP A 257 -37.36 -6.08 0.85
CA ASP A 257 -37.85 -4.90 0.12
C ASP A 257 -37.62 -3.57 0.86
N TRP A 258 -37.32 -3.64 2.17
CA TRP A 258 -37.03 -2.49 3.01
C TRP A 258 -35.54 -2.04 2.91
N GLY A 259 -34.70 -2.88 2.32
CA GLY A 259 -33.24 -2.70 2.24
C GLY A 259 -32.49 -3.86 2.89
N TYR A 260 -31.38 -3.56 3.56
CA TYR A 260 -30.59 -4.56 4.29
C TYR A 260 -30.02 -3.97 5.59
N PHE A 261 -29.65 -4.87 6.50
CA PHE A 261 -28.88 -4.59 7.71
C PHE A 261 -27.96 -5.78 7.99
N GLY A 262 -26.71 -5.53 8.34
CA GLY A 262 -25.77 -6.57 8.68
C GLY A 262 -24.67 -6.10 9.59
N VAL A 263 -23.98 -7.07 10.17
CA VAL A 263 -22.79 -6.90 11.00
C VAL A 263 -21.70 -7.82 10.50
N GLY A 264 -20.47 -7.39 10.65
CA GLY A 264 -19.29 -8.14 10.26
C GLY A 264 -18.15 -7.96 11.24
N PHE A 265 -17.27 -8.93 11.27
CA PHE A 265 -16.02 -8.89 12.02
C PHE A 265 -14.89 -9.36 11.11
N ARG A 266 -13.75 -8.71 11.20
CA ARG A 266 -12.50 -9.01 10.50
C ARG A 266 -11.39 -9.08 11.52
N ASP A 267 -10.48 -10.00 11.30
CA ASP A 267 -9.28 -10.17 12.10
C ASP A 267 -8.16 -10.61 11.16
N GLN A 268 -7.03 -9.91 11.22
CA GLN A 268 -5.87 -10.15 10.40
C GLN A 268 -4.62 -10.07 11.26
N GLU A 269 -3.78 -11.08 11.12
CA GLU A 269 -2.44 -11.12 11.71
C GLU A 269 -1.43 -11.29 10.58
N SER A 270 -0.36 -10.49 10.57
CA SER A 270 0.74 -10.64 9.62
C SER A 270 2.09 -10.47 10.30
N VAL A 271 3.09 -11.15 9.76
CA VAL A 271 4.50 -10.98 10.11
C VAL A 271 5.26 -10.90 8.80
N PHE A 272 6.14 -9.94 8.66
CA PHE A 272 6.99 -9.80 7.48
C PHE A 272 8.36 -9.24 7.84
N GLY A 273 9.39 -9.76 7.17
CA GLY A 273 10.75 -9.28 7.34
C GLY A 273 10.95 -7.88 6.75
N LEU A 274 11.89 -7.14 7.32
CA LEU A 274 12.35 -5.83 6.84
C LEU A 274 13.72 -6.02 6.18
N PRO A 275 13.78 -6.08 4.84
CA PRO A 275 15.00 -6.45 4.12
C PRO A 275 16.08 -5.37 4.09
N TYR A 276 15.77 -4.18 4.57
CA TYR A 276 16.70 -3.07 4.74
C TYR A 276 16.43 -2.37 6.07
N HIS A 277 17.51 -2.10 6.81
CA HIS A 277 17.45 -1.39 8.07
C HIS A 277 18.84 -0.82 8.34
N VAL A 278 18.94 0.36 8.91
CA VAL A 278 20.20 0.97 9.33
C VAL A 278 20.30 0.81 10.84
N GLU A 279 21.40 0.26 11.30
CA GLU A 279 21.68 0.20 12.74
C GLU A 279 22.03 1.58 13.27
N PRO A 280 21.54 1.96 14.47
CA PRO A 280 21.96 3.22 15.09
C PRO A 280 23.46 3.16 15.43
N PRO A 281 24.23 4.25 15.20
CA PRO A 281 25.63 4.31 15.58
C PRO A 281 25.79 4.10 17.09
N GLY A 282 26.78 3.29 17.46
CA GLY A 282 27.07 2.94 18.85
C GLY A 282 26.50 1.61 19.33
N ALA A 283 25.79 0.86 18.47
CA ALA A 283 25.39 -0.51 18.77
C ALA A 283 26.61 -1.47 18.88
N HIS A 284 27.71 -1.14 18.20
CA HIS A 284 28.99 -1.82 18.39
C HIS A 284 29.85 -1.00 19.36
N GLY A 285 29.89 -1.42 20.64
CA GLY A 285 30.71 -0.77 21.63
C GLY A 285 32.21 -0.76 21.19
N ASP A 286 32.82 0.42 21.11
CA ASP A 286 34.26 0.61 20.86
C ASP A 286 35.09 -0.04 21.98
N GLU A 287 35.20 -1.37 22.00
CA GLU A 287 36.24 -2.07 22.76
C GLU A 287 37.52 -2.19 21.93
N HIS A 288 38.16 -1.08 21.60
CA HIS A 288 39.59 -1.08 21.27
C HIS A 288 40.45 -1.12 22.53
N GLY A 289 40.47 -2.25 23.21
CA GLY A 289 41.48 -2.61 24.18
C GLY A 289 42.68 -3.21 23.46
N ASP A 290 43.81 -2.48 23.41
CA ASP A 290 45.10 -2.96 22.95
C ASP A 290 45.53 -4.23 23.71
N GLU A 291 45.28 -5.42 23.18
CA GLU A 291 46.12 -6.61 23.45
C GLU A 291 46.15 -7.54 22.23
N HIS A 292 47.32 -7.61 21.59
CA HIS A 292 47.64 -8.57 20.53
C HIS A 292 47.56 -10.00 21.05
N GLY A 293 46.70 -10.77 20.50
CA GLY A 293 46.66 -12.23 20.63
C GLY A 293 46.20 -12.80 19.28
N ASP A 294 47.16 -13.40 18.56
CA ASP A 294 46.92 -14.19 17.34
C ASP A 294 46.03 -15.39 17.67
N GLU A 295 44.80 -15.39 17.18
CA GLU A 295 44.06 -16.60 16.80
C GLU A 295 42.91 -16.15 15.89
N ASP A 296 42.94 -16.66 14.63
CA ASP A 296 41.92 -16.46 13.60
C ASP A 296 40.59 -17.16 14.01
N ASP A 297 39.71 -16.48 14.72
CA ASP A 297 38.30 -16.82 14.81
C ASP A 297 37.52 -15.65 14.21
N HIS A 298 37.19 -15.76 12.91
CA HIS A 298 36.16 -14.92 12.30
C HIS A 298 34.83 -15.38 12.91
N ASP A 299 34.38 -14.66 13.93
CA ASP A 299 33.01 -14.77 14.43
C ASP A 299 32.08 -14.43 13.26
N GLU A 300 31.43 -15.45 12.68
CA GLU A 300 30.26 -15.27 11.84
C GLU A 300 29.21 -14.59 12.74
N HIS A 301 29.06 -13.26 12.61
CA HIS A 301 27.95 -12.54 13.23
C HIS A 301 26.66 -13.18 12.73
N GLY A 302 25.90 -13.81 13.62
CA GLY A 302 24.63 -14.45 13.30
C GLY A 302 23.72 -13.43 12.60
N GLU A 303 23.10 -13.82 11.47
CA GLU A 303 22.20 -12.94 10.72
C GLU A 303 21.07 -12.47 11.65
N GLU A 304 21.07 -11.20 12.01
CA GLU A 304 20.01 -10.60 12.81
C GLU A 304 18.71 -10.55 12.00
N ARG A 305 17.62 -11.05 12.58
CA ARG A 305 16.31 -11.00 11.94
C ARG A 305 15.56 -9.74 12.34
N ILE A 306 15.35 -8.85 11.37
CA ILE A 306 14.54 -7.65 11.53
C ILE A 306 13.16 -7.90 10.89
N PHE A 307 12.08 -7.68 11.64
CA PHE A 307 10.75 -7.99 11.17
C PHE A 307 9.67 -7.17 11.84
N SER A 308 8.54 -7.03 11.14
CA SER A 308 7.34 -6.42 11.67
C SER A 308 6.25 -7.46 11.93
N SER A 309 5.49 -7.26 12.99
CA SER A 309 4.26 -8.00 13.26
C SER A 309 3.08 -7.06 13.34
N THR A 310 1.95 -7.44 12.75
CA THR A 310 0.74 -6.62 12.72
C THR A 310 -0.46 -7.43 13.19
N ASN A 311 -1.31 -6.80 14.00
CA ASN A 311 -2.65 -7.29 14.33
C ASN A 311 -3.66 -6.18 14.03
N SER A 312 -4.73 -6.52 13.28
CA SER A 312 -5.79 -5.60 12.89
C SER A 312 -7.15 -6.25 13.06
N GLU A 313 -7.95 -5.70 13.97
CA GLU A 313 -9.33 -6.12 14.18
C GLU A 313 -10.29 -5.02 13.73
N ALA A 314 -11.40 -5.39 13.07
CA ALA A 314 -12.43 -4.44 12.71
C ALA A 314 -13.84 -5.01 12.88
N PHE A 315 -14.72 -4.21 13.48
CA PHE A 315 -16.14 -4.49 13.63
C PHE A 315 -16.96 -3.56 12.75
N ASP A 316 -17.74 -4.14 11.83
CA ASP A 316 -18.53 -3.45 10.82
C ASP A 316 -20.02 -3.53 11.11
N ILE A 317 -20.74 -2.42 10.98
CA ILE A 317 -22.20 -2.37 10.84
C ILE A 317 -22.53 -1.66 9.55
N GLN A 318 -23.27 -2.29 8.66
CA GLN A 318 -23.77 -1.67 7.42
C GLN A 318 -25.25 -1.87 7.25
N GLY A 319 -25.91 -0.86 6.68
CA GLY A 319 -27.31 -0.98 6.35
C GLY A 319 -27.79 0.03 5.32
N ALA A 320 -28.90 -0.30 4.69
CA ALA A 320 -29.61 0.59 3.80
C ALA A 320 -31.12 0.45 4.04
N TYR A 321 -31.80 1.58 4.12
CA TYR A 321 -33.26 1.61 4.24
C TYR A 321 -33.88 2.27 3.02
N MET A 322 -34.78 1.54 2.32
CA MET A 322 -35.55 2.04 1.16
C MET A 322 -36.70 2.88 1.66
N VAL A 323 -36.64 4.17 1.39
CA VAL A 323 -37.67 5.12 1.84
C VAL A 323 -38.79 5.18 0.82
N LYS A 324 -40.06 4.98 1.26
CA LYS A 324 -41.27 5.12 0.41
C LYS A 324 -41.64 6.61 0.26
N GLY A 325 -40.67 7.46 -0.19
CA GLY A 325 -40.84 8.89 -0.37
C GLY A 325 -40.68 9.33 -1.83
N GLU A 326 -41.21 10.50 -2.18
CA GLU A 326 -41.03 11.04 -3.53
C GLU A 326 -39.65 11.70 -3.69
N VAL A 327 -39.09 12.25 -2.62
CA VAL A 327 -37.81 13.02 -2.63
C VAL A 327 -36.66 12.16 -2.16
N LEU A 328 -36.73 11.64 -0.94
CA LEU A 328 -35.70 10.75 -0.37
C LEU A 328 -36.04 9.31 -0.75
N LYS A 329 -35.11 8.60 -1.38
CA LYS A 329 -35.28 7.23 -1.89
C LYS A 329 -34.64 6.19 -1.01
N LYS A 330 -33.43 6.48 -0.48
CA LYS A 330 -32.64 5.54 0.28
C LYS A 330 -31.80 6.26 1.32
N ILE A 331 -31.63 5.64 2.45
CA ILE A 331 -30.67 6.03 3.49
C ILE A 331 -29.71 4.86 3.65
N MET A 332 -28.44 5.10 3.48
CA MET A 332 -27.38 4.13 3.77
C MET A 332 -26.61 4.62 5.00
N PHE A 333 -26.21 3.69 5.86
CA PHE A 333 -25.38 4.01 7.02
C PHE A 333 -24.33 2.92 7.18
N ASN A 334 -23.15 3.36 7.64
CA ASN A 334 -21.99 2.52 7.90
C ASN A 334 -21.38 2.95 9.22
N PHE A 335 -20.91 1.97 9.99
CA PHE A 335 -20.12 2.16 11.20
C PHE A 335 -19.01 1.13 11.19
N ARG A 336 -17.79 1.55 11.50
CA ARG A 336 -16.62 0.69 11.71
C ARG A 336 -15.90 1.13 12.97
N ASP A 337 -15.50 0.17 13.75
CA ASP A 337 -14.56 0.29 14.87
C ASP A 337 -13.34 -0.56 14.53
N THR A 338 -12.15 0.03 14.59
CA THR A 338 -10.88 -0.61 14.22
C THR A 338 -9.89 -0.47 15.36
N ASP A 339 -9.26 -1.57 15.71
CA ASP A 339 -8.12 -1.67 16.61
C ASP A 339 -6.93 -2.21 15.80
N TYR A 340 -5.82 -1.46 15.77
CA TYR A 340 -4.66 -1.76 14.96
C TYR A 340 -3.37 -1.58 15.74
N ILE A 341 -2.52 -2.59 15.71
CA ILE A 341 -1.16 -2.54 16.23
C ILE A 341 -0.17 -3.13 15.22
N HIS A 342 0.92 -2.42 15.00
CA HIS A 342 2.06 -2.83 14.20
C HIS A 342 3.31 -2.67 15.05
N THR A 343 4.14 -3.70 15.13
CA THR A 343 5.34 -3.70 15.97
C THR A 343 6.55 -4.12 15.14
N GLU A 344 7.56 -3.27 15.11
CA GLU A 344 8.87 -3.52 14.53
C GLU A 344 9.81 -4.00 15.63
N GLN A 345 10.63 -5.01 15.34
CA GLN A 345 11.50 -5.64 16.33
C GLN A 345 12.67 -6.38 15.69
N HIS A 346 13.75 -6.46 16.46
CA HIS A 346 14.96 -7.20 16.16
C HIS A 346 14.94 -8.52 16.94
N MET A 347 15.47 -9.59 16.36
CA MET A 347 15.65 -10.86 17.03
C MET A 347 17.02 -11.44 16.68
N GLU A 348 17.87 -11.56 17.66
CA GLU A 348 19.11 -12.33 17.53
C GLU A 348 18.73 -13.80 17.30
N MET A 349 19.30 -14.44 16.28
CA MET A 349 19.18 -15.89 16.10
C MET A 349 20.16 -16.56 17.07
N GLU A 350 19.65 -17.06 18.20
CA GLU A 350 20.44 -17.93 19.08
C GLU A 350 20.81 -19.19 18.31
N GLU A 351 22.07 -19.35 17.91
CA GLU A 351 22.60 -20.64 17.50
C GLU A 351 22.56 -21.57 18.71
N ASP A 352 22.04 -22.81 18.50
CA ASP A 352 22.01 -23.89 19.51
C ASP A 352 23.45 -24.22 19.95
N HIS A 353 24.02 -23.47 20.86
CA HIS A 353 25.22 -23.83 21.59
C HIS A 353 24.87 -24.85 22.66
N ASP A 354 25.37 -26.08 22.50
CA ASP A 354 25.31 -27.17 23.48
C ASP A 354 25.70 -26.67 24.87
N GLU A 355 24.82 -26.98 25.83
CA GLU A 355 24.88 -26.73 27.26
C GLU A 355 26.32 -26.70 27.87
N HIS A 356 26.81 -25.51 28.17
CA HIS A 356 27.79 -25.30 29.20
C HIS A 356 27.17 -24.55 30.37
N GLU A 357 26.86 -25.31 31.45
CA GLU A 357 26.49 -24.76 32.76
C GLU A 357 27.71 -24.05 33.36
N ASP A 358 27.80 -22.72 33.21
CA ASP A 358 28.53 -21.87 34.14
C ASP A 358 27.67 -20.60 34.38
N GLU A 359 27.07 -20.53 35.57
CA GLU A 359 26.36 -19.36 36.08
C GLU A 359 27.35 -18.23 36.34
N GLU A 360 27.56 -17.35 35.37
CA GLU A 360 28.07 -15.99 35.58
C GLU A 360 26.99 -15.01 35.14
N GLU A 361 26.65 -14.09 36.05
CA GLU A 361 25.75 -12.98 35.81
C GLU A 361 26.32 -12.15 34.66
N HIS A 362 25.79 -12.29 33.42
CA HIS A 362 26.08 -11.37 32.35
C HIS A 362 25.30 -10.08 32.62
N ASP A 363 26.04 -9.02 32.84
CA ASP A 363 25.55 -7.65 32.79
C ASP A 363 24.83 -7.46 31.44
N GLU A 364 23.64 -6.90 31.46
CA GLU A 364 22.86 -6.54 30.28
C GLU A 364 23.72 -5.64 29.39
N HIS A 365 24.25 -6.19 28.30
CA HIS A 365 24.89 -5.38 27.25
C HIS A 365 23.78 -4.56 26.57
N GLY A 366 23.66 -3.29 26.95
CA GLY A 366 22.79 -2.33 26.29
C GLY A 366 23.32 -2.08 24.88
N GLY A 367 22.49 -2.33 23.84
CA GLY A 367 22.89 -2.03 22.49
C GLY A 367 21.85 -2.26 21.41
N HIS A 368 20.83 -3.09 21.63
CA HIS A 368 19.78 -3.27 20.63
C HIS A 368 18.53 -2.54 21.08
N GLY A 369 18.03 -1.60 20.28
CA GLY A 369 16.80 -0.87 20.55
C GLY A 369 15.64 -1.85 20.78
N GLY A 370 14.83 -1.62 21.86
CA GLY A 370 13.64 -2.43 22.12
C GLY A 370 12.62 -2.29 20.98
N PRO A 371 11.54 -3.11 20.98
CA PRO A 371 10.52 -3.06 19.95
C PRO A 371 9.81 -1.70 19.90
N THR A 372 9.48 -1.24 18.68
CA THR A 372 8.68 -0.04 18.44
C THR A 372 7.30 -0.42 17.94
N SER A 373 6.24 0.04 18.61
CA SER A 373 4.85 -0.25 18.28
C SER A 373 4.10 0.98 17.82
N PHE A 374 3.43 0.86 16.68
CA PHE A 374 2.53 1.84 16.08
C PHE A 374 1.09 1.39 16.33
N LEU A 375 0.34 2.18 17.08
CA LEU A 375 -1.05 1.91 17.43
C LEU A 375 -1.98 2.88 16.71
N ASN A 376 -3.14 2.41 16.26
CA ASN A 376 -4.18 3.27 15.68
C ASN A 376 -5.58 2.74 15.97
N ASP A 377 -6.24 3.32 16.97
CA ASP A 377 -7.63 3.04 17.29
C ASP A 377 -8.53 4.03 16.56
N ALA A 378 -9.48 3.54 15.76
CA ALA A 378 -10.30 4.42 14.94
C ALA A 378 -11.77 4.00 14.90
N THR A 379 -12.65 4.98 15.05
CA THR A 379 -14.09 4.82 14.89
C THR A 379 -14.59 5.66 13.72
N GLU A 380 -15.22 5.04 12.74
CA GLU A 380 -15.82 5.69 11.57
C GLU A 380 -17.33 5.51 11.55
N PHE A 381 -18.06 6.59 11.34
CA PHE A 381 -19.49 6.58 11.07
C PHE A 381 -19.81 7.40 9.82
N SER A 382 -20.60 6.83 8.91
CA SER A 382 -21.07 7.57 7.73
C SER A 382 -22.53 7.31 7.40
N THR A 383 -23.19 8.31 6.83
CA THR A 383 -24.57 8.21 6.34
C THR A 383 -24.69 8.88 4.98
N VAL A 384 -25.31 8.18 4.03
CA VAL A 384 -25.60 8.71 2.70
C VAL A 384 -27.11 8.76 2.49
N PHE A 385 -27.62 9.95 2.17
CA PHE A 385 -29.00 10.20 1.79
C PHE A 385 -29.11 10.26 0.27
N ASP A 386 -29.84 9.36 -0.35
CA ASP A 386 -30.07 9.31 -1.79
C ASP A 386 -31.41 9.96 -2.16
N PHE A 387 -31.32 11.06 -2.90
CA PHE A 387 -32.46 11.84 -3.42
C PHE A 387 -32.62 11.66 -4.95
N GLY A 388 -31.90 10.72 -5.55
CA GLY A 388 -31.87 10.47 -6.98
C GLY A 388 -33.19 9.94 -7.55
N ASN A 389 -33.25 9.90 -8.87
CA ASN A 389 -34.26 9.23 -9.63
C ASN A 389 -33.62 8.60 -10.88
N ASP A 390 -34.38 7.98 -11.75
CA ASP A 390 -33.87 7.28 -12.95
C ASP A 390 -33.10 8.17 -13.94
N VAL A 391 -33.12 9.50 -13.79
CA VAL A 391 -32.48 10.47 -14.69
C VAL A 391 -31.36 11.25 -13.96
N VAL A 392 -31.57 11.56 -12.68
CA VAL A 392 -30.67 12.41 -11.92
C VAL A 392 -30.28 11.72 -10.63
N SER A 393 -28.99 11.43 -10.44
CA SER A 393 -28.43 11.02 -9.17
C SER A 393 -28.19 12.25 -8.29
N ARG A 394 -28.59 12.20 -7.01
CA ARG A 394 -28.31 13.24 -6.01
C ARG A 394 -28.07 12.59 -4.67
N LYS A 395 -26.92 12.84 -4.09
CA LYS A 395 -26.54 12.22 -2.81
C LYS A 395 -25.95 13.26 -1.88
N LEU A 396 -26.31 13.17 -0.62
CA LEU A 396 -25.71 13.93 0.47
C LEU A 396 -25.08 12.92 1.43
N MET A 397 -23.80 13.11 1.74
CA MET A 397 -23.07 12.30 2.69
C MET A 397 -22.69 13.11 3.91
N MET A 398 -22.78 12.50 5.07
CA MET A 398 -22.22 12.99 6.34
C MET A 398 -21.39 11.88 6.94
N SER A 399 -20.18 12.19 7.38
CA SER A 399 -19.29 11.23 8.02
C SER A 399 -18.52 11.86 9.17
N SER A 400 -18.14 11.04 10.15
CA SER A 400 -17.24 11.39 11.24
C SER A 400 -16.23 10.27 11.42
N ILE A 401 -14.96 10.64 11.60
CA ILE A 401 -13.87 9.71 11.95
C ILE A 401 -13.18 10.28 13.17
N ASN A 402 -13.00 9.46 14.20
CA ASN A 402 -12.13 9.73 15.33
C ASN A 402 -11.03 8.69 15.31
N SER A 403 -9.78 9.12 15.47
CA SER A 403 -8.61 8.24 15.43
C SER A 403 -7.61 8.69 16.49
N ASP A 404 -7.14 7.75 17.29
CA ASP A 404 -6.08 7.91 18.27
C ASP A 404 -4.88 7.08 17.83
N MET A 405 -3.78 7.75 17.51
CA MET A 405 -2.55 7.14 17.02
C MET A 405 -1.42 7.39 18.01
N ALA A 406 -0.61 6.37 18.27
CA ALA A 406 0.58 6.49 19.13
C ALA A 406 1.73 5.67 18.56
N VAL A 407 2.96 6.14 18.79
CA VAL A 407 4.20 5.38 18.58
C VAL A 407 4.83 5.19 19.94
N VAL A 408 5.13 3.95 20.32
CA VAL A 408 5.62 3.58 21.65
C VAL A 408 6.77 2.58 21.49
N GLY A 409 7.88 2.84 22.14
CA GLY A 409 9.07 1.96 22.11
C GLY A 409 10.35 2.76 21.97
N SER A 410 11.44 2.12 21.57
CA SER A 410 12.77 2.72 21.47
C SER A 410 12.85 3.82 20.40
N GLU A 411 12.01 3.75 19.35
CA GLU A 411 11.90 4.76 18.30
C GLU A 411 10.62 5.59 18.46
N ALA A 412 10.18 5.88 19.70
CA ALA A 412 9.01 6.73 19.94
C ALA A 412 9.33 8.18 19.56
N HIS A 413 9.04 8.55 18.33
CA HIS A 413 9.45 9.80 17.70
C HIS A 413 8.36 10.88 17.65
N MET A 414 7.21 10.67 18.28
CA MET A 414 6.17 11.69 18.42
C MET A 414 5.22 11.37 19.58
N ALA A 415 4.68 12.39 20.22
CA ALA A 415 3.61 12.23 21.22
C ALA A 415 2.32 11.69 20.56
N PRO A 416 1.43 11.01 21.31
CA PRO A 416 0.17 10.50 20.78
C PRO A 416 -0.63 11.57 20.06
N VAL A 417 -1.23 11.22 18.91
CA VAL A 417 -1.99 12.12 18.05
C VAL A 417 -3.45 11.71 18.00
N THR A 418 -4.33 12.57 18.53
CA THR A 418 -5.79 12.43 18.37
C THR A 418 -6.25 13.25 17.15
N SER A 419 -7.07 12.64 16.28
CA SER A 419 -7.67 13.29 15.12
C SER A 419 -9.19 13.18 15.14
N GLU A 420 -9.88 14.29 15.19
CA GLU A 420 -11.34 14.38 15.06
C GLU A 420 -11.71 14.97 13.70
N MET A 421 -12.52 14.25 12.91
CA MET A 421 -12.87 14.66 11.55
C MET A 421 -14.38 14.63 11.35
N PHE A 422 -14.92 15.73 10.83
CA PHE A 422 -16.31 15.82 10.38
C PHE A 422 -16.35 16.18 8.90
N MET A 423 -17.20 15.49 8.14
CA MET A 423 -17.22 15.56 6.69
C MET A 423 -18.64 15.71 6.16
N LEU A 424 -18.81 16.61 5.19
CA LEU A 424 -20.07 16.84 4.47
C LEU A 424 -19.80 16.76 2.97
N GLY A 425 -20.40 15.78 2.28
CA GLY A 425 -20.25 15.57 0.84
C GLY A 425 -21.58 15.73 0.10
N TYR A 426 -21.54 16.33 -1.08
CA TYR A 426 -22.66 16.39 -2.00
C TYR A 426 -22.24 15.94 -3.40
N TYR A 427 -23.05 15.11 -4.03
CA TYR A 427 -22.86 14.67 -5.40
C TYR A 427 -24.16 14.79 -6.20
N THR A 428 -24.03 15.20 -7.46
CA THR A 428 -25.11 15.10 -8.43
C THR A 428 -24.58 14.74 -9.81
N GLY A 429 -25.29 13.84 -10.51
CA GLY A 429 -24.96 13.41 -11.87
C GLY A 429 -26.24 13.28 -12.69
N THR A 430 -26.16 13.58 -13.98
CA THR A 430 -27.29 13.44 -14.89
C THR A 430 -26.81 13.20 -16.32
N ASN A 431 -27.51 12.31 -17.02
CA ASN A 431 -27.35 12.09 -18.45
C ASN A 431 -28.42 12.91 -19.17
N PHE A 432 -27.98 13.83 -20.02
CA PHE A 432 -28.87 14.69 -20.80
C PHE A 432 -28.52 14.59 -22.29
N ASP A 433 -29.35 13.85 -23.05
CA ASP A 433 -29.14 13.53 -24.46
C ASP A 433 -27.81 12.79 -24.66
N VAL A 434 -26.84 13.41 -25.33
CA VAL A 434 -25.47 12.88 -25.57
C VAL A 434 -24.45 13.36 -24.55
N TYR A 435 -24.89 14.06 -23.53
CA TYR A 435 -24.02 14.62 -22.50
C TYR A 435 -24.21 13.92 -21.16
N ASP A 436 -23.08 13.61 -20.49
CA ASP A 436 -23.02 13.21 -19.09
C ASP A 436 -22.40 14.35 -18.27
N VAL A 437 -23.12 14.79 -17.23
CA VAL A 437 -22.69 15.94 -16.40
C VAL A 437 -22.71 15.52 -14.94
N LYS A 438 -21.56 15.64 -14.28
CA LYS A 438 -21.41 15.30 -12.86
C LYS A 438 -20.78 16.46 -12.10
N PHE A 439 -21.17 16.60 -10.85
CA PHE A 439 -20.61 17.57 -9.91
C PHE A 439 -20.50 16.93 -8.54
N GLY A 440 -19.35 17.14 -7.88
CA GLY A 440 -19.08 16.77 -6.51
C GLY A 440 -18.59 17.99 -5.70
N PHE A 441 -19.02 18.05 -4.44
CA PHE A 441 -18.52 19.01 -3.47
C PHE A 441 -18.34 18.31 -2.13
N ARG A 442 -17.28 18.69 -1.40
CA ARG A 442 -16.98 18.19 -0.08
C ARG A 442 -16.40 19.28 0.80
N PHE A 443 -16.80 19.27 2.05
CA PHE A 443 -16.25 20.07 3.14
C PHE A 443 -15.80 19.13 4.25
N ASP A 444 -14.57 19.31 4.72
CA ASP A 444 -14.01 18.58 5.85
C ASP A 444 -13.54 19.59 6.92
N LYS A 445 -13.92 19.33 8.17
CA LYS A 445 -13.36 19.97 9.35
C LYS A 445 -12.55 18.94 10.10
N ILE A 446 -11.27 19.24 10.34
CA ILE A 446 -10.31 18.32 10.96
C ILE A 446 -9.68 19.07 12.13
N ASN A 447 -9.68 18.45 13.30
CA ASN A 447 -8.89 18.86 14.44
C ASN A 447 -7.80 17.79 14.68
N ARG A 448 -6.56 18.22 14.93
CA ARG A 448 -5.45 17.35 15.30
C ARG A 448 -4.79 17.87 16.54
N GLN A 449 -4.68 16.99 17.55
CA GLN A 449 -3.97 17.26 18.81
C GLN A 449 -2.81 16.28 18.88
N GLY A 450 -1.60 16.80 19.09
CA GLY A 450 -0.38 16.00 19.17
C GLY A 450 0.77 16.84 19.72
N GLY A 451 1.99 16.31 19.72
CA GLY A 451 3.14 17.04 20.22
C GLY A 451 4.45 16.53 19.63
N ILE A 452 5.43 17.41 19.60
CA ILE A 452 6.82 17.12 19.25
C ILE A 452 7.56 16.78 20.53
N ILE A 453 8.24 15.62 20.55
CA ILE A 453 9.12 15.21 21.62
C ILE A 453 10.50 15.80 21.33
N HIS A 454 11.10 16.47 22.29
CA HIS A 454 12.49 16.93 22.23
C HIS A 454 13.33 15.98 23.06
N HIS A 455 14.30 15.34 22.44
CA HIS A 455 15.30 14.52 23.14
C HIS A 455 16.39 15.47 23.63
N GLU A 456 16.60 15.55 24.94
CA GLU A 456 17.75 16.29 25.49
C GLU A 456 19.00 15.41 25.29
N GLU A 457 20.05 16.00 24.72
CA GLU A 457 21.35 15.33 24.58
C GLU A 457 21.94 15.05 25.95
N GLU A 458 22.39 13.81 26.18
CA GLU A 458 23.10 13.42 27.37
C GLU A 458 24.50 14.08 27.40
N HIS A 459 24.62 15.25 28.00
CA HIS A 459 25.94 15.78 28.39
C HIS A 459 26.46 14.95 29.56
N HIS A 460 27.29 13.96 29.30
CA HIS A 460 28.09 13.30 30.33
C HIS A 460 29.09 14.26 30.93
N GLU A 461 28.64 15.15 31.85
CA GLU A 461 29.57 15.73 32.81
C GLU A 461 29.88 14.62 33.80
N GLU A 462 31.14 14.13 33.79
CA GLU A 462 31.69 13.26 34.83
C GLU A 462 31.76 14.01 36.18
N ASP A 463 30.64 14.23 36.86
CA ASP A 463 30.62 14.65 38.24
C ASP A 463 30.02 13.52 39.12
N ASP A 464 30.95 12.93 39.89
CA ASP A 464 30.85 11.91 40.92
C ASP A 464 29.85 12.28 42.04
N HIS A 465 28.54 12.31 41.76
CA HIS A 465 27.49 12.25 42.82
C HIS A 465 26.21 11.63 42.27
N GLY A 466 25.99 10.34 42.58
CA GLY A 466 24.80 9.58 42.26
C GLY A 466 23.53 10.16 42.90
N GLU A 467 22.77 10.87 42.12
CA GLU A 467 21.30 10.98 42.21
C GLU A 467 20.83 10.83 40.78
N GLU A 468 20.14 9.74 40.48
CA GLU A 468 19.44 9.53 39.19
C GLU A 468 18.37 10.61 39.11
N GLU A 469 18.61 11.72 38.38
CA GLU A 469 17.59 12.67 37.99
C GLU A 469 16.83 12.03 36.84
N GLU A 470 15.53 11.74 37.04
CA GLU A 470 14.61 11.36 35.97
C GLU A 470 14.53 12.57 35.02
N HIS A 471 15.16 12.48 33.85
CA HIS A 471 15.02 13.50 32.80
C HIS A 471 13.57 13.41 32.26
N GLU A 472 12.78 14.47 32.49
CA GLU A 472 11.45 14.59 31.89
C GLU A 472 11.63 15.05 30.43
N GLU A 473 11.21 14.21 29.46
CA GLU A 473 11.12 14.59 28.05
C GLU A 473 10.32 15.89 27.89
N GLU A 474 10.86 16.91 27.22
CA GLU A 474 10.14 18.13 26.91
C GLU A 474 9.23 17.89 25.69
N ILE A 475 7.92 18.12 25.84
CA ILE A 475 6.94 17.91 24.77
C ILE A 475 6.21 19.22 24.47
N ASP A 476 6.35 19.71 23.24
CA ASP A 476 5.58 20.82 22.73
C ASP A 476 4.23 20.34 22.18
N TYR A 477 3.13 20.65 22.89
CA TYR A 477 1.77 20.26 22.49
C TYR A 477 1.09 21.27 21.60
N TYR A 478 0.40 20.78 20.57
CA TYR A 478 -0.32 21.54 19.57
C TYR A 478 -1.79 21.09 19.47
N ASP A 479 -2.70 22.04 19.13
CA ASP A 479 -4.11 21.81 18.83
C ASP A 479 -4.44 22.56 17.54
N LEU A 480 -4.49 21.85 16.41
CA LEU A 480 -4.54 22.41 15.06
C LEU A 480 -5.87 22.10 14.37
N ASP A 481 -6.53 23.16 13.88
CA ASP A 481 -7.78 23.09 13.14
C ASP A 481 -7.57 23.34 11.64
N PHE A 482 -8.02 22.39 10.78
CA PHE A 482 -8.00 22.53 9.33
C PHE A 482 -9.43 22.50 8.77
N ASN A 483 -9.68 23.35 7.76
CA ASN A 483 -10.93 23.36 7.01
C ASN A 483 -10.62 23.16 5.54
N GLU A 484 -11.08 22.05 4.97
CA GLU A 484 -10.83 21.65 3.60
C GLU A 484 -12.08 21.83 2.74
N TYR A 485 -11.90 22.34 1.52
CA TYR A 485 -12.96 22.45 0.52
C TYR A 485 -12.48 21.76 -0.75
N SER A 486 -13.20 20.71 -1.16
CA SER A 486 -12.92 19.98 -2.39
C SER A 486 -14.12 20.04 -3.32
N TYR A 487 -13.89 20.19 -4.62
CA TYR A 487 -14.96 20.17 -5.61
C TYR A 487 -14.46 19.59 -6.92
N SER A 488 -15.39 18.98 -7.65
CA SER A 488 -15.09 18.32 -8.91
C SER A 488 -16.25 18.47 -9.89
N PHE A 489 -15.92 18.58 -11.17
CA PHE A 489 -16.86 18.70 -12.25
C PHE A 489 -16.43 17.78 -13.41
N SER A 490 -17.38 17.03 -13.97
CA SER A 490 -17.16 16.18 -15.14
C SER A 490 -18.19 16.50 -16.23
N LEU A 491 -17.72 16.59 -17.46
CA LEU A 491 -18.54 16.74 -18.66
C LEU A 491 -18.11 15.70 -19.67
N GLY A 492 -18.95 14.68 -19.88
CA GLY A 492 -18.83 13.67 -20.93
C GLY A 492 -19.70 14.02 -22.14
N ARG A 493 -19.29 13.57 -23.32
CA ARG A 493 -20.07 13.65 -24.56
C ARG A 493 -19.81 12.45 -25.45
N GLU A 494 -20.86 11.80 -25.90
CA GLU A 494 -20.83 10.86 -27.01
C GLU A 494 -20.94 11.61 -28.35
N PHE A 495 -19.92 11.49 -29.18
CA PHE A 495 -19.91 12.06 -30.56
C PHE A 495 -20.57 11.12 -31.56
N SER A 496 -20.49 9.82 -31.29
CA SER A 496 -21.11 8.74 -32.05
C SER A 496 -21.15 7.48 -31.19
N ASP A 497 -21.83 6.42 -31.63
CA ASP A 497 -21.87 5.10 -30.97
C ASP A 497 -20.47 4.50 -30.73
N ASN A 498 -19.42 5.05 -31.35
CA ASN A 498 -18.07 4.52 -31.32
C ASN A 498 -17.04 5.45 -30.67
N LEU A 499 -17.39 6.70 -30.40
CA LEU A 499 -16.44 7.71 -29.92
C LEU A 499 -17.08 8.60 -28.86
N GLY A 500 -16.54 8.55 -27.68
CA GLY A 500 -16.80 9.44 -26.54
C GLY A 500 -15.62 10.32 -26.21
N ALA A 501 -15.87 11.40 -25.49
CA ALA A 501 -14.82 12.14 -24.77
C ALA A 501 -15.36 12.74 -23.49
N SER A 502 -14.51 12.87 -22.48
CA SER A 502 -14.83 13.55 -21.23
C SER A 502 -13.75 14.55 -20.85
N VAL A 503 -14.16 15.57 -20.11
CA VAL A 503 -13.28 16.53 -19.45
C VAL A 503 -13.65 16.53 -17.97
N ASN A 504 -12.66 16.23 -17.14
CA ASN A 504 -12.79 16.22 -15.68
C ASN A 504 -11.92 17.33 -15.09
N PHE A 505 -12.48 18.06 -14.15
CA PHE A 505 -11.77 19.03 -13.32
C PHE A 505 -12.02 18.68 -11.85
N ALA A 506 -10.95 18.63 -11.05
CA ALA A 506 -11.05 18.44 -9.60
C ALA A 506 -10.08 19.38 -8.88
N SER A 507 -10.58 20.00 -7.81
CA SER A 507 -9.77 20.70 -6.82
C SER A 507 -9.95 19.96 -5.49
N VAL A 508 -8.88 19.34 -5.00
CA VAL A 508 -8.90 18.48 -3.81
C VAL A 508 -7.95 19.06 -2.77
N ALA A 509 -8.46 19.25 -1.56
CA ALA A 509 -7.68 19.69 -0.41
C ALA A 509 -7.27 18.51 0.46
N ARG A 510 -6.07 18.60 1.08
CA ARG A 510 -5.51 17.62 2.00
C ARG A 510 -4.79 18.31 3.16
N ALA A 511 -5.26 18.16 4.38
CA ALA A 511 -4.53 18.58 5.57
C ALA A 511 -3.32 17.67 5.83
N PRO A 512 -2.24 18.19 6.44
CA PRO A 512 -1.09 17.41 6.86
C PRO A 512 -1.49 16.26 7.80
N GLY A 513 -0.77 15.14 7.74
CA GLY A 513 -0.90 13.99 8.65
C GLY A 513 -0.25 14.26 10.03
N GLY A 514 -0.45 13.35 11.00
CA GLY A 514 0.18 13.46 12.32
C GLY A 514 1.71 13.46 12.24
N MET A 515 2.29 12.54 11.47
CA MET A 515 3.75 12.50 11.25
C MET A 515 4.29 13.75 10.56
N GLU A 516 3.61 14.20 9.48
CA GLU A 516 4.03 15.40 8.75
C GLU A 516 4.09 16.64 9.69
N LEU A 517 3.32 16.62 10.80
CA LEU A 517 3.25 17.72 11.76
C LEU A 517 4.15 17.55 12.99
N PHE A 518 4.28 16.34 13.52
CA PHE A 518 4.77 16.15 14.90
C PHE A 518 5.93 15.15 15.03
N MET A 519 6.40 14.54 13.94
CA MET A 519 7.53 13.64 13.99
C MET A 519 8.82 14.37 14.41
N ASN A 520 9.65 13.76 15.25
CA ASN A 520 11.00 14.22 15.58
C ASN A 520 11.80 13.04 16.13
N GLY A 521 12.41 12.25 15.24
CA GLY A 521 13.19 11.11 15.68
C GLY A 521 13.56 10.15 14.56
N PRO A 522 14.25 9.05 14.91
CA PRO A 522 14.75 8.07 13.97
C PRO A 522 13.62 7.31 13.29
N HIS A 523 13.84 6.93 12.03
CA HIS A 523 13.05 5.99 11.27
C HIS A 523 14.03 5.04 10.58
N LEU A 524 14.44 4.01 11.29
CA LEU A 524 15.58 3.15 10.93
C LEU A 524 15.34 2.39 9.62
N ALA A 525 14.11 1.91 9.39
CA ALA A 525 13.72 1.29 8.13
C ALA A 525 13.87 2.20 6.90
N ARG A 526 14.09 3.50 7.09
CA ARG A 526 14.35 4.49 6.03
C ARG A 526 15.75 5.08 6.07
N GLY A 527 16.52 4.78 7.13
CA GLY A 527 17.83 5.35 7.37
C GLY A 527 17.82 6.87 7.56
N ARG A 528 16.78 7.41 8.21
CA ARG A 528 16.57 8.85 8.34
C ARG A 528 16.15 9.25 9.75
N PHE A 529 16.62 10.43 10.16
CA PHE A 529 16.02 11.18 11.26
C PHE A 529 15.00 12.15 10.69
N GLU A 530 13.69 11.88 10.90
CA GLU A 530 12.60 12.64 10.28
C GLU A 530 12.07 13.71 11.21
N VAL A 531 11.87 14.94 10.67
CA VAL A 531 11.36 16.11 11.41
C VAL A 531 10.10 16.65 10.78
N GLY A 532 9.01 16.71 11.56
CA GLY A 532 7.74 17.31 11.20
C GLY A 532 7.71 18.83 11.39
N ASP A 533 6.69 19.49 10.84
CA ASP A 533 6.52 20.92 10.96
C ASP A 533 5.03 21.26 11.29
N PRO A 534 4.72 21.76 12.51
CA PRO A 534 3.37 22.14 12.90
C PRO A 534 2.78 23.31 12.11
N ASP A 535 3.61 24.10 11.42
CA ASP A 535 3.20 25.24 10.62
C ASP A 535 2.79 24.87 9.19
N LEU A 536 2.79 23.59 8.83
CA LEU A 536 2.35 23.11 7.52
C LEU A 536 0.89 23.42 7.25
N ASP A 537 0.63 23.92 6.06
CA ASP A 537 -0.70 24.30 5.59
C ASP A 537 -1.38 23.17 4.77
N VAL A 538 -2.67 23.36 4.48
CA VAL A 538 -3.44 22.49 3.61
C VAL A 538 -2.87 22.45 2.19
N GLU A 539 -2.52 21.27 1.70
CA GLU A 539 -2.16 21.00 0.31
C GLU A 539 -3.40 21.08 -0.59
N ASN A 540 -3.29 21.74 -1.76
CA ASN A 540 -4.38 21.88 -2.72
C ASN A 540 -3.96 21.39 -4.10
N SER A 541 -4.58 20.33 -4.58
CA SER A 541 -4.36 19.70 -5.89
C SER A 541 -5.46 20.12 -6.87
N ASN A 542 -5.06 20.73 -8.00
CA ASN A 542 -5.95 21.13 -9.08
C ASN A 542 -5.67 20.29 -10.31
N ASN A 543 -6.53 19.31 -10.55
CA ASN A 543 -6.39 18.33 -11.62
C ASN A 543 -7.35 18.63 -12.77
N ILE A 544 -6.86 18.52 -14.01
CA ILE A 544 -7.64 18.52 -15.23
C ILE A 544 -7.26 17.32 -16.08
N ASP A 545 -8.27 16.55 -16.49
CA ASP A 545 -8.14 15.38 -17.38
C ASP A 545 -8.98 15.58 -18.63
N VAL A 546 -8.46 15.10 -19.75
CA VAL A 546 -9.21 14.92 -21.00
C VAL A 546 -9.05 13.48 -21.44
N THR A 547 -10.17 12.76 -21.53
CA THR A 547 -10.20 11.36 -21.95
C THR A 547 -10.98 11.21 -23.26
N PHE A 548 -10.47 10.37 -24.15
CA PHE A 548 -11.13 9.95 -25.39
C PHE A 548 -11.26 8.44 -25.36
N ASP A 549 -12.48 7.94 -25.58
CA ASP A 549 -12.80 6.52 -25.63
C ASP A 549 -13.30 6.16 -27.02
N TYR A 550 -12.79 5.04 -27.54
CA TYR A 550 -13.12 4.52 -28.86
C TYR A 550 -13.49 3.05 -28.78
N ARG A 551 -14.65 2.70 -29.35
CA ARG A 551 -15.08 1.30 -29.58
C ARG A 551 -15.70 1.16 -30.94
N ASN A 552 -15.23 0.20 -31.74
CA ASN A 552 -15.81 -0.09 -33.05
C ASN A 552 -15.63 -1.58 -33.38
N GLY A 553 -16.69 -2.36 -33.20
CA GLY A 553 -16.64 -3.81 -33.38
C GLY A 553 -15.59 -4.43 -32.46
N ASP A 554 -14.58 -5.08 -33.06
CA ASP A 554 -13.52 -5.77 -32.34
C ASP A 554 -12.47 -4.81 -31.71
N TYR A 555 -12.44 -3.54 -32.09
CA TYR A 555 -11.41 -2.58 -31.67
C TYR A 555 -11.88 -1.72 -30.51
N TYR A 556 -11.00 -1.50 -29.54
CA TYR A 556 -11.21 -0.58 -28.43
C TYR A 556 -9.92 0.22 -28.16
N GLY A 557 -10.06 1.35 -27.52
CA GLY A 557 -8.92 2.15 -27.10
C GLY A 557 -9.35 3.34 -26.26
N SER A 558 -8.40 3.86 -25.49
CA SER A 558 -8.57 5.07 -24.70
C SER A 558 -7.29 5.90 -24.73
N LEU A 559 -7.43 7.21 -24.59
CA LEU A 559 -6.35 8.16 -24.40
C LEU A 559 -6.78 9.16 -23.33
N ALA A 560 -6.12 9.14 -22.19
CA ALA A 560 -6.25 10.16 -21.16
C ALA A 560 -4.99 11.03 -21.13
N VAL A 561 -5.17 12.35 -21.10
CA VAL A 561 -4.10 13.33 -20.90
C VAL A 561 -4.46 14.14 -19.67
N PHE A 562 -3.53 14.26 -18.73
CA PHE A 562 -3.81 14.93 -17.48
C PHE A 562 -2.73 15.94 -17.07
N ARG A 563 -3.16 16.90 -16.29
CA ARG A 563 -2.29 17.85 -15.59
C ARG A 563 -2.83 18.07 -14.18
N ASN A 564 -1.95 17.98 -13.21
CA ASN A 564 -2.21 18.27 -11.82
C ASN A 564 -1.26 19.36 -11.31
N ASP A 565 -1.78 20.53 -10.96
CA ASP A 565 -1.04 21.61 -10.32
C ASP A 565 -1.33 21.54 -8.81
N VAL A 566 -0.31 21.20 -8.01
CA VAL A 566 -0.43 21.04 -6.55
C VAL A 566 0.24 22.21 -5.86
N ASN A 567 -0.55 23.00 -5.17
CA ASN A 567 -0.03 24.09 -4.32
C ASN A 567 0.30 23.52 -2.94
N LYS A 568 1.45 23.91 -2.39
CA LYS A 568 1.95 23.44 -1.10
C LYS A 568 2.01 21.89 -1.05
N PHE A 569 2.60 21.28 -2.09
CA PHE A 569 2.85 19.85 -2.12
C PHE A 569 3.75 19.46 -0.97
N LEU A 570 3.28 18.58 -0.09
CA LEU A 570 4.00 18.06 1.06
C LEU A 570 4.96 16.95 0.62
N TYR A 571 6.22 17.03 1.03
CA TYR A 571 7.24 16.03 0.72
C TYR A 571 8.31 16.00 1.82
N LEU A 572 8.99 14.90 1.94
CA LEU A 572 10.15 14.73 2.80
C LEU A 572 11.40 15.07 1.98
N GLN A 573 12.27 15.92 2.51
CA GLN A 573 13.50 16.39 1.90
C GLN A 573 14.69 16.07 2.79
N ASP A 574 15.70 15.40 2.26
CA ASP A 574 16.97 15.24 2.93
C ASP A 574 17.66 16.62 3.04
N VAL A 575 18.17 16.95 4.20
CA VAL A 575 18.82 18.25 4.48
C VAL A 575 20.31 18.02 4.64
N GLU A 576 21.12 18.70 3.83
CA GLU A 576 22.57 18.69 4.01
C GLU A 576 22.94 19.50 5.25
N GLU A 577 23.65 18.91 6.18
CA GLU A 577 24.28 19.64 7.28
C GLU A 577 25.42 20.48 6.69
N HIS A 578 25.24 21.79 6.64
CA HIS A 578 26.31 22.69 6.23
C HIS A 578 27.31 22.79 7.37
N HIS A 579 28.41 22.08 7.26
CA HIS A 579 29.62 22.46 7.95
C HIS A 579 30.07 23.80 7.33
N ASP A 580 29.78 24.90 7.99
CA ASP A 580 30.39 26.19 7.63
C ASP A 580 31.88 26.06 7.76
N GLU A 581 32.59 25.76 6.66
CA GLU A 581 34.03 25.94 6.55
C GLU A 581 34.32 27.44 6.70
N ASP A 582 34.30 27.94 7.91
CA ASP A 582 34.84 29.26 8.21
C ASP A 582 36.33 29.28 7.86
N ASP A 583 36.65 30.01 6.79
CA ASP A 583 38.04 30.43 6.46
C ASP A 583 38.71 31.01 7.68
N HIS A 584 39.39 30.19 8.49
CA HIS A 584 40.25 30.65 9.57
C HIS A 584 41.48 31.33 8.97
N ASP A 585 41.39 32.64 8.74
CA ASP A 585 42.53 33.51 8.62
C ASP A 585 43.32 33.49 9.97
N GLU A 586 44.54 32.94 9.91
CA GLU A 586 45.50 32.91 11.00
C GLU A 586 45.70 34.32 11.61
N GLU A 587 45.23 34.57 12.83
CA GLU A 587 45.95 35.36 13.85
C GLU A 587 45.16 35.41 15.18
N GLY A 588 45.70 34.76 16.23
CA GLY A 588 45.53 35.21 17.63
C GLY A 588 44.77 34.27 18.55
N HIS A 589 45.53 33.54 19.33
CA HIS A 589 45.15 32.82 20.54
C HIS A 589 44.18 33.61 21.44
N ASP A 590 43.05 32.99 21.78
CA ASP A 590 42.50 32.96 23.14
C ASP A 590 41.72 31.65 23.25
N GLU A 591 42.13 30.77 24.17
CA GLU A 591 41.47 29.54 24.54
C GLU A 591 40.13 29.88 25.25
N ASP A 592 39.09 30.07 24.52
CA ASP A 592 37.71 29.93 25.01
C ASP A 592 37.11 28.76 24.21
N GLU A 593 36.88 27.66 24.92
CA GLU A 593 36.20 26.44 24.43
C GLU A 593 34.81 26.82 23.95
N HIS A 594 34.67 27.04 22.64
CA HIS A 594 33.35 26.95 21.99
C HIS A 594 33.17 25.46 21.71
N GLU A 595 32.38 24.80 22.55
CA GLU A 595 31.78 23.52 22.26
C GLU A 595 30.87 23.77 21.06
N ASP A 596 31.31 23.34 19.88
CA ASP A 596 30.42 23.25 18.71
C ASP A 596 29.36 22.21 19.05
N GLU A 597 28.11 22.65 19.26
CA GLU A 597 26.94 21.78 19.39
C GLU A 597 26.75 21.03 18.04
N HIS A 598 27.45 19.91 17.91
CA HIS A 598 27.12 18.95 16.85
C HIS A 598 25.84 18.24 17.26
N ASP A 599 24.72 18.56 16.61
CA ASP A 599 23.51 17.75 16.66
C ASP A 599 23.84 16.36 16.12
N ASP A 600 24.27 15.44 16.97
CA ASP A 600 24.56 14.05 16.62
C ASP A 600 23.24 13.28 16.50
N HIS A 601 22.68 13.27 15.29
CA HIS A 601 21.46 12.50 14.97
C HIS A 601 21.75 11.00 14.86
N GLY A 602 22.77 10.50 15.54
CA GLY A 602 23.12 9.10 15.51
C GLY A 602 23.58 8.63 14.12
N GLY A 603 24.23 9.49 13.29
CA GLY A 603 24.68 9.16 11.93
C GLY A 603 23.56 8.96 10.90
N LEU A 604 22.28 9.14 11.28
CA LEU A 604 21.15 9.06 10.35
C LEU A 604 21.05 10.36 9.54
N GLN A 605 20.73 10.22 8.24
CA GLN A 605 20.46 11.37 7.38
C GLN A 605 19.24 12.15 7.87
N ARG A 606 19.41 13.43 8.26
CA ARG A 606 18.30 14.31 8.63
C ARG A 606 17.40 14.58 7.44
N ALA A 607 16.07 14.47 7.63
CA ALA A 607 15.07 14.74 6.62
C ALA A 607 13.88 15.51 7.22
N GLU A 608 13.41 16.55 6.53
CA GLU A 608 12.36 17.45 7.01
C GLU A 608 11.13 17.42 6.11
N TYR A 609 9.93 17.46 6.73
CA TYR A 609 8.69 17.64 5.99
C TYR A 609 8.52 19.09 5.55
N MET A 610 8.49 19.30 4.25
CA MET A 610 8.44 20.63 3.61
C MET A 610 7.26 20.78 2.67
N GLN A 611 6.96 22.03 2.29
CA GLN A 611 5.95 22.37 1.30
C GLN A 611 6.52 23.18 0.14
N LYS A 612 6.23 22.74 -1.09
CA LYS A 612 6.63 23.43 -2.32
C LYS A 612 5.58 23.20 -3.40
N ASP A 613 5.28 24.23 -4.22
CA ASP A 613 4.35 24.03 -5.33
C ASP A 613 4.93 23.06 -6.36
N ALA A 614 4.14 22.06 -6.75
CA ALA A 614 4.54 21.02 -7.70
C ALA A 614 3.55 20.89 -8.86
N LYS A 615 4.01 20.36 -9.97
CA LYS A 615 3.22 20.13 -11.17
C LYS A 615 3.50 18.76 -11.76
N PHE A 616 2.44 17.99 -11.98
CA PHE A 616 2.49 16.68 -12.61
C PHE A 616 1.75 16.74 -13.94
N ASN A 617 2.35 16.20 -15.00
CA ASN A 617 1.72 16.06 -16.31
C ASN A 617 1.96 14.64 -16.81
N GLY A 618 0.97 14.07 -17.48
CA GLY A 618 1.11 12.72 -17.99
C GLY A 618 0.03 12.34 -18.98
N TYR A 619 0.13 11.12 -19.45
CA TYR A 619 -0.86 10.50 -20.32
C TYR A 619 -0.92 9.00 -20.08
N GLU A 620 -2.08 8.43 -20.39
CA GLU A 620 -2.37 7.01 -20.41
C GLU A 620 -2.98 6.70 -21.79
N PHE A 621 -2.42 5.74 -22.48
CA PHE A 621 -2.90 5.31 -23.80
C PHE A 621 -3.10 3.81 -23.81
N GLN A 622 -4.26 3.35 -24.27
CA GLN A 622 -4.56 1.94 -24.50
C GLN A 622 -5.15 1.77 -25.89
N PHE A 623 -4.78 0.69 -26.55
CA PHE A 623 -5.41 0.25 -27.78
C PHE A 623 -5.42 -1.27 -27.83
N GLY A 624 -6.56 -1.87 -28.19
CA GLY A 624 -6.70 -3.31 -28.26
C GLY A 624 -7.65 -3.77 -29.35
N ARG A 625 -7.60 -5.09 -29.58
CA ARG A 625 -8.50 -5.77 -30.50
C ARG A 625 -8.90 -7.12 -29.93
N LYS A 626 -10.22 -7.29 -29.74
CA LYS A 626 -10.83 -8.57 -29.37
C LYS A 626 -11.30 -9.27 -30.64
N ILE A 627 -10.72 -10.42 -30.95
CA ILE A 627 -10.97 -11.22 -32.15
C ILE A 627 -11.77 -12.44 -31.73
N ASP A 628 -13.02 -12.51 -32.16
CA ASP A 628 -13.86 -13.69 -31.93
C ASP A 628 -13.35 -14.86 -32.76
N LEU A 629 -13.15 -15.99 -32.14
CA LEU A 629 -12.75 -17.28 -32.71
C LEU A 629 -13.95 -18.24 -32.71
N ALA A 630 -13.83 -19.36 -33.45
CA ALA A 630 -14.89 -20.35 -33.50
C ALA A 630 -15.25 -20.97 -32.12
N ASN A 631 -14.28 -20.99 -31.21
CA ASN A 631 -14.43 -21.52 -29.84
C ASN A 631 -13.70 -20.63 -28.84
N GLY A 632 -14.16 -19.36 -28.67
CA GLY A 632 -13.56 -18.41 -27.75
C GLY A 632 -13.16 -17.10 -28.40
N TYR A 633 -12.22 -16.38 -27.80
CA TYR A 633 -11.67 -15.13 -28.32
C TYR A 633 -10.19 -14.96 -28.07
N LEU A 634 -9.56 -14.11 -28.86
CA LEU A 634 -8.21 -13.62 -28.66
C LEU A 634 -8.25 -12.11 -28.46
N ASP A 635 -7.75 -11.63 -27.33
CA ASP A 635 -7.60 -10.19 -27.05
C ASP A 635 -6.14 -9.81 -27.13
N LEU A 636 -5.84 -8.81 -27.95
CA LEU A 636 -4.49 -8.25 -28.13
C LEU A 636 -4.54 -6.80 -27.69
N SER A 637 -3.76 -6.43 -26.69
CA SER A 637 -3.74 -5.07 -26.19
C SER A 637 -2.32 -4.51 -26.06
N PHE A 638 -2.24 -3.21 -26.23
CA PHE A 638 -1.06 -2.39 -25.98
C PHE A 638 -1.47 -1.22 -25.11
N GLY A 639 -0.72 -1.00 -24.03
CA GLY A 639 -0.86 0.12 -23.14
C GLY A 639 0.46 0.89 -23.01
N ARG A 640 0.36 2.20 -22.79
CA ARG A 640 1.50 3.06 -22.46
C ARG A 640 1.07 4.14 -21.49
N ASP A 641 1.84 4.34 -20.43
CA ASP A 641 1.69 5.46 -19.51
C ASP A 641 3.01 6.20 -19.29
N ALA A 642 2.89 7.45 -18.87
CA ALA A 642 4.02 8.29 -18.48
C ALA A 642 3.52 9.43 -17.61
N VAL A 643 4.30 9.77 -16.59
CA VAL A 643 4.09 10.92 -15.73
C VAL A 643 5.42 11.66 -15.54
N ASN A 644 5.37 12.98 -15.38
CA ASN A 644 6.51 13.82 -15.07
C ASN A 644 6.12 14.82 -13.99
N GLY A 645 6.87 14.87 -12.88
CA GLY A 645 6.70 15.75 -11.74
C GLY A 645 7.82 16.79 -11.66
N LYS A 646 7.47 18.06 -11.43
CA LYS A 646 8.41 19.16 -11.24
C LYS A 646 7.91 20.13 -10.18
N PHE A 647 8.82 20.62 -9.38
CA PHE A 647 8.57 21.74 -8.49
C PHE A 647 8.49 23.08 -9.26
N SER A 648 8.03 24.14 -8.59
CA SER A 648 7.84 25.48 -9.18
C SER A 648 9.15 26.16 -9.61
N ASP A 649 10.27 25.82 -8.97
CA ASP A 649 11.62 26.28 -9.30
C ASP A 649 12.25 25.50 -10.48
N GLY A 650 11.64 24.40 -10.91
CA GLY A 650 12.07 23.59 -12.04
C GLY A 650 12.84 22.33 -11.64
N THR A 651 13.17 22.14 -10.35
CA THR A 651 13.72 20.88 -9.84
C THR A 651 12.70 19.74 -9.98
N LYS A 652 13.15 18.50 -9.94
CA LYS A 652 12.29 17.34 -10.12
C LYS A 652 11.68 16.92 -8.80
N VAL A 653 10.45 16.41 -8.86
CA VAL A 653 9.86 15.69 -7.73
C VAL A 653 10.44 14.29 -7.70
N SER A 654 10.91 13.87 -6.54
CA SER A 654 11.52 12.57 -6.32
C SER A 654 10.51 11.42 -6.45
N ARG A 655 10.99 10.22 -6.79
CA ARG A 655 10.23 8.95 -6.84
C ARG A 655 9.05 8.95 -7.81
N VAL A 656 9.21 9.66 -8.94
CA VAL A 656 8.23 9.68 -10.02
C VAL A 656 8.39 8.46 -10.92
N VAL A 657 7.29 7.74 -11.14
CA VAL A 657 7.23 6.50 -11.93
C VAL A 657 7.80 6.70 -13.33
N PRO A 658 8.72 5.83 -13.81
CA PRO A 658 9.19 5.85 -15.20
C PRO A 658 8.07 5.50 -16.19
N ALA A 659 8.24 5.89 -17.46
CA ALA A 659 7.30 5.53 -18.51
C ALA A 659 7.30 4.02 -18.77
N ARG A 660 6.10 3.43 -18.99
CA ARG A 660 5.93 1.99 -19.20
C ARG A 660 5.19 1.68 -20.48
N ASN A 661 5.54 0.56 -21.12
CA ASN A 661 4.77 -0.05 -22.19
C ASN A 661 4.29 -1.44 -21.70
N ILE A 662 3.02 -1.73 -21.86
CA ILE A 662 2.41 -2.99 -21.46
C ILE A 662 1.79 -3.65 -22.69
N TYR A 663 2.26 -4.83 -23.05
CA TYR A 663 1.74 -5.65 -24.13
C TYR A 663 1.06 -6.87 -23.56
N SER A 664 -0.20 -7.11 -23.89
CA SER A 664 -0.93 -8.27 -23.39
C SER A 664 -1.58 -9.06 -24.52
N VAL A 665 -1.51 -10.36 -24.40
CA VAL A 665 -2.19 -11.34 -25.26
C VAL A 665 -3.02 -12.25 -24.36
N LYS A 666 -4.34 -12.17 -24.43
CA LYS A 666 -5.27 -13.03 -23.70
C LYS A 666 -6.03 -13.91 -24.68
N TYR A 667 -5.97 -15.22 -24.51
CA TYR A 667 -6.80 -16.19 -25.18
C TYR A 667 -7.75 -16.83 -24.18
N ALA A 668 -9.04 -16.80 -24.43
CA ALA A 668 -10.01 -17.52 -23.64
C ALA A 668 -10.95 -18.33 -24.56
N ASN A 669 -11.23 -19.55 -24.18
CA ASN A 669 -12.15 -20.41 -24.94
C ASN A 669 -13.44 -20.72 -24.14
N ASN A 670 -14.46 -21.19 -24.87
CA ASN A 670 -15.75 -21.57 -24.28
C ASN A 670 -15.69 -22.84 -23.40
N ASP A 671 -14.55 -23.56 -23.40
CA ASP A 671 -14.31 -24.75 -22.58
C ASP A 671 -13.55 -24.37 -21.28
N ALA A 672 -13.73 -23.13 -20.80
CA ALA A 672 -13.10 -22.60 -19.57
C ALA A 672 -11.57 -22.75 -19.51
N TYR A 673 -10.90 -22.52 -20.63
CA TYR A 673 -9.46 -22.39 -20.71
C TYR A 673 -9.07 -20.94 -21.00
N GLU A 674 -8.16 -20.42 -20.20
CA GLU A 674 -7.61 -19.05 -20.37
C GLU A 674 -6.09 -19.11 -20.40
N LEU A 675 -5.47 -18.32 -21.28
CA LEU A 675 -4.05 -18.07 -21.34
C LEU A 675 -3.82 -16.57 -21.50
N LYS A 676 -3.05 -15.98 -20.58
CA LYS A 676 -2.63 -14.57 -20.64
C LYS A 676 -1.10 -14.50 -20.64
N VAL A 677 -0.55 -13.70 -21.53
CA VAL A 677 0.89 -13.37 -21.57
C VAL A 677 0.99 -11.84 -21.53
N THR A 678 1.77 -11.33 -20.57
CA THR A 678 2.01 -9.90 -20.40
C THR A 678 3.51 -9.63 -20.50
N LEU A 679 3.89 -8.63 -21.31
CA LEU A 679 5.25 -8.09 -21.33
C LEU A 679 5.18 -6.63 -20.89
N LYS A 680 5.84 -6.32 -19.77
CA LYS A 680 6.00 -4.98 -19.21
C LYS A 680 7.43 -4.51 -19.57
N ASP A 681 7.55 -3.38 -20.30
CA ASP A 681 8.81 -2.75 -20.68
C ASP A 681 8.87 -1.38 -20.01
N VAL A 682 9.65 -1.29 -18.93
CA VAL A 682 9.81 -0.11 -18.08
C VAL A 682 11.03 0.67 -18.54
N ALA A 683 10.88 1.96 -18.79
CA ALA A 683 11.98 2.80 -19.23
C ALA A 683 12.98 3.09 -18.11
N LYS A 684 14.22 3.37 -18.47
CA LYS A 684 15.18 3.95 -17.54
C LYS A 684 14.64 5.26 -16.97
N GLN A 685 14.84 5.48 -15.64
CA GLN A 685 14.57 6.75 -14.99
C GLN A 685 15.88 7.46 -14.69
N ASP A 686 16.18 8.48 -15.49
CA ASP A 686 17.34 9.37 -15.35
C ASP A 686 16.95 10.85 -15.18
N ASP A 687 15.64 11.14 -15.11
CA ASP A 687 15.06 12.46 -14.84
C ASP A 687 14.65 12.51 -13.35
N ILE A 688 15.64 12.48 -12.47
CA ILE A 688 15.53 12.22 -11.02
C ILE A 688 15.44 13.51 -10.19
N GLY A 689 14.97 13.40 -8.92
CA GLY A 689 15.03 14.42 -7.89
C GLY A 689 16.43 14.58 -7.30
N GLU A 690 16.58 15.44 -6.29
CA GLU A 690 17.88 15.76 -5.68
C GLU A 690 18.44 14.55 -4.92
N ASP A 691 17.64 13.88 -4.12
CA ASP A 691 18.07 12.77 -3.23
C ASP A 691 17.79 11.40 -3.85
N GLU A 692 18.14 11.20 -5.12
CA GLU A 692 17.83 9.98 -5.84
C GLU A 692 18.97 9.48 -6.71
N THR A 693 19.07 8.16 -6.82
CA THR A 693 19.92 7.51 -7.80
C THR A 693 19.14 7.17 -9.08
N VAL A 694 19.84 7.08 -10.19
CA VAL A 694 19.29 6.64 -11.49
C VAL A 694 18.85 5.18 -11.38
N THR A 695 17.68 4.85 -11.96
CA THR A 695 17.19 3.47 -12.02
C THR A 695 17.21 2.95 -13.45
N SER A 696 17.83 1.80 -13.69
CA SER A 696 17.85 1.13 -14.98
C SER A 696 16.44 0.69 -15.41
N GLY A 697 16.17 0.74 -16.71
CA GLY A 697 14.95 0.14 -17.26
C GLY A 697 15.04 -1.38 -17.29
N PHE A 698 13.88 -2.05 -17.26
CA PHE A 698 13.79 -3.50 -17.26
C PHE A 698 12.60 -4.03 -18.08
N ARG A 699 12.58 -5.33 -18.34
CA ARG A 699 11.49 -6.03 -19.03
C ARG A 699 11.04 -7.26 -18.27
N MET A 700 9.81 -7.24 -17.82
CA MET A 700 9.17 -8.43 -17.21
C MET A 700 8.27 -9.13 -18.20
N LEU A 701 8.40 -10.44 -18.27
CA LEU A 701 7.52 -11.31 -19.04
C LEU A 701 6.80 -12.26 -18.09
N ASP A 702 5.46 -12.18 -18.09
CA ASP A 702 4.59 -12.96 -17.23
C ASP A 702 3.64 -13.82 -18.05
N LEU A 703 3.35 -15.01 -17.54
CA LEU A 703 2.46 -15.98 -18.16
C LEU A 703 1.49 -16.52 -17.11
N LYS A 704 0.21 -16.58 -17.46
CA LYS A 704 -0.84 -17.19 -16.68
C LYS A 704 -1.67 -18.11 -17.56
N ALA A 705 -1.87 -19.35 -17.14
CA ALA A 705 -2.74 -20.30 -17.79
C ALA A 705 -3.72 -20.89 -16.77
N MET A 706 -5.02 -20.87 -17.09
CA MET A 706 -6.06 -21.39 -16.21
C MET A 706 -6.94 -22.39 -16.98
N LYS A 707 -7.38 -23.41 -16.29
CA LYS A 707 -8.37 -24.37 -16.79
C LYS A 707 -9.36 -24.70 -15.68
N THR A 708 -10.64 -24.48 -15.96
CA THR A 708 -11.74 -24.92 -15.10
C THR A 708 -12.31 -26.24 -15.58
N PHE A 709 -12.56 -27.15 -14.65
CA PHE A 709 -13.13 -28.47 -14.85
C PHE A 709 -14.45 -28.57 -14.10
N ASP A 710 -15.52 -28.77 -14.83
CA ASP A 710 -16.85 -28.98 -14.26
C ASP A 710 -17.01 -30.45 -13.82
N PHE A 711 -17.48 -30.66 -12.62
CA PHE A 711 -17.81 -31.98 -12.09
C PHE A 711 -19.35 -32.14 -11.96
N ALA A 712 -19.78 -33.39 -11.75
CA ALA A 712 -21.18 -33.65 -11.47
C ALA A 712 -21.62 -32.95 -10.19
N ALA A 713 -22.83 -32.42 -10.15
CA ALA A 713 -23.46 -31.71 -9.03
C ALA A 713 -23.06 -30.21 -8.84
N GLY A 714 -22.58 -29.56 -9.89
CA GLY A 714 -22.33 -28.12 -9.85
C GLY A 714 -21.01 -27.74 -9.16
N SER A 715 -20.11 -28.71 -8.93
CA SER A 715 -18.77 -28.42 -8.39
C SER A 715 -17.79 -28.13 -9.52
N GLU A 716 -16.91 -27.18 -9.31
CA GLU A 716 -15.91 -26.75 -10.29
C GLU A 716 -14.49 -26.76 -9.66
N LEU A 717 -13.50 -27.26 -10.41
CA LEU A 717 -12.09 -27.16 -10.06
C LEU A 717 -11.37 -26.26 -11.07
N SER A 718 -10.90 -25.12 -10.64
CA SER A 718 -9.99 -24.28 -11.41
C SER A 718 -8.55 -24.59 -11.05
N VAL A 719 -7.75 -24.87 -12.09
CA VAL A 719 -6.30 -25.07 -11.97
C VAL A 719 -5.62 -23.94 -12.71
N SER A 720 -4.86 -23.12 -11.99
CA SER A 720 -4.07 -22.03 -12.56
C SER A 720 -2.59 -22.36 -12.42
N VAL A 721 -1.82 -22.09 -13.47
CA VAL A 721 -0.36 -22.09 -13.47
C VAL A 721 0.08 -20.68 -13.85
N PHE A 722 0.96 -20.11 -13.07
CA PHE A 722 1.52 -18.79 -13.34
C PHE A 722 3.04 -18.82 -13.36
N ALA A 723 3.64 -17.90 -14.08
CA ALA A 723 5.08 -17.67 -14.08
C ALA A 723 5.31 -16.16 -14.24
N ASN A 724 5.91 -15.53 -13.25
CA ASN A 724 6.25 -14.12 -13.21
C ASN A 724 7.75 -13.95 -13.41
N ASN A 725 8.18 -12.84 -13.99
CA ASN A 725 9.57 -12.55 -14.32
C ASN A 725 10.28 -13.76 -14.99
N ILE A 726 9.67 -14.33 -16.04
CA ILE A 726 10.22 -15.54 -16.74
C ILE A 726 11.64 -15.29 -17.25
N LEU A 727 11.97 -14.03 -17.56
CA LEU A 727 13.27 -13.64 -18.09
C LEU A 727 14.35 -13.58 -17.02
N ASP A 728 13.98 -13.64 -15.75
CA ASP A 728 14.89 -13.49 -14.60
C ASP A 728 15.65 -12.18 -14.65
N GLU A 729 14.92 -11.12 -14.97
CA GLU A 729 15.46 -9.78 -15.16
C GLU A 729 15.65 -9.10 -13.80
N VAL A 730 16.80 -8.45 -13.60
CA VAL A 730 17.00 -7.55 -12.45
C VAL A 730 16.10 -6.33 -12.60
N ALA A 731 15.12 -6.22 -11.73
CA ALA A 731 14.12 -5.16 -11.77
C ALA A 731 14.07 -4.40 -10.44
N ARG A 732 13.88 -3.07 -10.53
CA ARG A 732 13.76 -2.17 -9.38
C ARG A 732 12.66 -1.15 -9.61
N ASN A 733 11.80 -0.97 -8.62
CA ASN A 733 10.81 0.11 -8.66
C ASN A 733 11.44 1.43 -8.25
N HIS A 734 11.52 2.37 -9.18
CA HIS A 734 12.09 3.70 -8.94
C HIS A 734 11.38 4.48 -7.80
N THR A 735 10.14 4.14 -7.51
CA THR A 735 9.33 4.71 -6.43
C THR A 735 9.73 4.26 -5.03
N SER A 736 10.52 3.17 -4.89
CA SER A 736 11.01 2.67 -3.62
C SER A 736 12.12 3.56 -3.04
N PHE A 737 12.15 3.73 -1.72
CA PHE A 737 13.22 4.41 -0.99
C PHE A 737 14.50 3.57 -0.96
N VAL A 738 14.36 2.26 -0.95
CA VAL A 738 15.43 1.25 -0.80
C VAL A 738 15.60 0.42 -2.07
N LYS A 739 15.41 1.03 -3.24
CA LYS A 739 15.41 0.34 -4.54
C LYS A 739 16.73 -0.34 -4.91
N ASN A 740 17.86 0.13 -4.37
CA ASN A 740 19.17 -0.42 -4.66
C ASN A 740 19.39 -1.72 -3.87
N GLU A 741 18.98 -1.70 -2.62
CA GLU A 741 19.14 -2.77 -1.64
C GLU A 741 18.04 -3.82 -1.76
N VAL A 742 16.83 -3.39 -2.15
CA VAL A 742 15.64 -4.24 -2.23
C VAL A 742 15.12 -4.35 -3.67
N PRO A 743 15.73 -5.22 -4.51
CA PRO A 743 15.25 -5.48 -5.86
C PRO A 743 13.93 -6.26 -5.84
N LEU A 744 13.21 -6.25 -6.98
CA LEU A 744 12.02 -7.08 -7.15
C LEU A 744 12.39 -8.56 -7.24
N PRO A 745 11.46 -9.49 -6.89
CA PRO A 745 11.70 -10.93 -6.95
C PRO A 745 12.17 -11.44 -8.32
N GLY A 746 13.04 -12.42 -8.30
CA GLY A 746 13.48 -13.16 -9.47
C GLY A 746 12.35 -13.97 -10.13
N ARG A 747 12.71 -14.98 -10.92
CA ARG A 747 11.74 -15.84 -11.62
C ARG A 747 10.88 -16.62 -10.66
N ASN A 748 9.56 -16.42 -10.73
CA ASN A 748 8.58 -17.14 -9.94
C ASN A 748 7.74 -18.09 -10.81
N VAL A 749 7.52 -19.33 -10.37
CA VAL A 749 6.59 -20.27 -10.98
C VAL A 749 5.70 -20.86 -9.89
N GLY A 750 4.40 -20.85 -10.11
CA GLY A 750 3.49 -21.39 -9.12
C GLY A 750 2.24 -22.06 -9.71
N VAL A 751 1.54 -22.74 -8.82
CA VAL A 751 0.29 -23.44 -9.13
C VAL A 751 -0.75 -23.09 -8.09
N ARG A 752 -1.98 -22.82 -8.56
CA ARG A 752 -3.14 -22.59 -7.71
C ARG A 752 -4.26 -23.53 -8.07
N LEU A 753 -4.91 -24.09 -7.07
CA LEU A 753 -6.11 -24.91 -7.15
C LEU A 753 -7.25 -24.21 -6.43
N LYS A 754 -8.38 -23.99 -7.10
CA LYS A 754 -9.62 -23.45 -6.50
C LYS A 754 -10.76 -24.43 -6.75
N LEU A 755 -11.36 -24.90 -5.69
CA LEU A 755 -12.46 -25.85 -5.74
C LEU A 755 -13.74 -25.17 -5.22
N ASN A 756 -14.75 -25.06 -6.05
CA ASN A 756 -16.06 -24.46 -5.77
C ASN A 756 -17.14 -25.53 -5.69
N PHE A 757 -18.08 -25.37 -4.70
CA PHE A 757 -19.21 -26.29 -4.50
C PHE A 757 -20.52 -25.53 -4.40
#